data_9ef8a5cb8f3cde75121aae324f80187e
#
_entry.id   9ef8a5cb8f3cde75121aae324f80187e
#
_cell.length_a   1.000
_cell.length_b   1.000
_cell.length_c   1.000
_cell.angle_alpha   90.00
_cell.angle_beta   90.00
_cell.angle_gamma   90.00
#
_symmetry.space_group_name_H-M   'P 1'
#
loop_
_entity.id
_entity.type
_entity.pdbx_description
1 polymer ?
#
loop_
_entity_poly.entity_id
_entity_poly.type
_entity_poly.pdbx_seq_one_letter_code
_entity_poly.pdbx_strand_id
1 'polypeptide(L)'
;MKEGDFLMKYGHFDDVHQEDVITTPKTPLPWINYLGCNEFFSLISNTCGGYTFYKDAKLLRLTRYRYNNVPADINGKYLYIKDGDTVWNPGWQPTKTELDSYECRHGIGYSRFTSSKNGVKASVLSFVPLNDNCEISQLTLTNGSSEDKKLSVFSYVEWCLWNADDDMKNFQRNLSTGEVEVQDSTIYHKTEYRERRNHYAIYSVNTKIDGFDTSRDAFLGAYRGADSPEAVENGKCTNSMASGWSPIASHQINVDLAAGETKTFIFVLGYIENPEDEKWESYGVINKTRAKEMLAKYQTDAQVDEAFAALQAYWKQLLARYTVDSADEKVNRMVNTWNQYQCMVTFNMSRSASYYESGIGRGMGFRDSCQDLLGFVHLIPDRARERIIDIASTQFQDGSAYHQYQPLTKKGNSDIGSGFNDDPLWLIAGTSAYVRETGDTSILTQMVPFDNDMSVAAPLMDHLKRSLDYIINHKGPHNLPLIGRADWNDCLNLNCFSAHPGESFQTFGPSEGPVAESVFIAGMFVKYGEEYAQLCELMGDDTEAARARKEVQAMYDAILKDGWDGDWFVRAYDAYSHKVGSRECREGQIYIEPQGFCVLAGVGVKEGLAEKALNSVKERLDTKYGVMILQPAYTEYHLELGEVSSYPPGYKENAGIFCHNNPWVSIAETVLGRGDRAFEIYRKTCPAYIEDISEIHRTEPYVYSQMVAGKDAKFYGEAKNSWLTGTAAWTFVNISQYILGVYPTHQGLSVDPCIPKGFGDFSITRKFREGIYHIQVKNPQNVEKGVVSMTVDGKAVDGHIIPYEKGKEEYNVVITMG
;
A
#
# COMPACT_ATOMS: atom_id res chain seq x y z
N MET A 1 37.76 1.48 -0.80
CA MET A 1 36.48 2.19 -1.03
C MET A 1 36.57 2.76 -2.44
N LYS A 2 35.68 2.33 -3.33
CA LYS A 2 35.56 2.92 -4.67
C LYS A 2 34.96 4.32 -4.50
N GLU A 3 35.49 5.30 -5.20
CA GLU A 3 34.87 6.63 -5.32
C GLU A 3 33.43 6.48 -5.75
N GLY A 4 32.48 6.74 -4.86
CA GLY A 4 31.05 6.69 -5.15
C GLY A 4 30.14 6.20 -4.05
N ASP A 5 30.64 5.60 -2.96
CA ASP A 5 29.83 5.28 -1.79
C ASP A 5 29.49 6.58 -1.01
N PHE A 6 28.53 7.33 -1.51
CA PHE A 6 27.82 8.30 -0.69
C PHE A 6 27.04 7.50 0.36
N LEU A 7 27.58 7.42 1.57
CA LEU A 7 26.82 6.92 2.72
C LEU A 7 25.57 7.76 2.86
N MET A 8 24.41 7.14 2.66
CA MET A 8 23.13 7.76 2.99
C MET A 8 23.20 8.18 4.46
N LYS A 9 22.67 9.34 4.79
CA LYS A 9 22.80 9.92 6.13
C LYS A 9 22.19 9.05 7.23
N TYR A 10 21.15 8.28 6.90
CA TYR A 10 20.37 7.50 7.87
C TYR A 10 20.56 5.99 7.72
N GLY A 11 21.21 5.54 6.66
CA GLY A 11 21.37 4.11 6.39
C GLY A 11 21.88 3.81 5.00
N HIS A 12 21.62 2.61 4.51
CA HIS A 12 21.98 2.15 3.17
C HIS A 12 21.19 0.91 2.78
N PHE A 13 21.08 0.63 1.50
CA PHE A 13 20.52 -0.63 1.02
C PHE A 13 21.50 -1.79 1.10
N ASP A 14 20.99 -2.94 1.50
CA ASP A 14 21.67 -4.23 1.39
C ASP A 14 20.92 -5.08 0.36
N ASP A 15 21.28 -4.93 -0.92
CA ASP A 15 20.61 -5.60 -2.04
C ASP A 15 20.78 -7.12 -2.00
N VAL A 16 21.85 -7.63 -1.36
CA VAL A 16 22.11 -9.07 -1.23
C VAL A 16 21.06 -9.72 -0.31
N HIS A 17 20.73 -9.06 0.79
CA HIS A 17 19.74 -9.54 1.76
C HIS A 17 18.35 -8.96 1.52
N GLN A 18 18.19 -8.03 0.57
CA GLN A 18 16.93 -7.31 0.29
C GLN A 18 16.42 -6.55 1.52
N GLU A 19 17.32 -5.81 2.15
CA GLU A 19 17.08 -5.02 3.36
C GLU A 19 17.40 -3.55 3.14
N ASP A 20 16.66 -2.68 3.84
CA ASP A 20 17.08 -1.31 4.13
C ASP A 20 17.69 -1.27 5.54
N VAL A 21 18.93 -0.83 5.64
CA VAL A 21 19.73 -0.81 6.86
C VAL A 21 19.77 0.60 7.42
N ILE A 22 19.04 0.84 8.50
CA ILE A 22 18.93 2.13 9.18
C ILE A 22 19.96 2.16 10.33
N THR A 23 20.89 3.10 10.29
CA THR A 23 22.01 3.17 11.22
C THR A 23 21.82 4.18 12.35
N THR A 24 20.69 4.85 12.41
CA THR A 24 20.32 5.78 13.49
C THR A 24 18.83 5.69 13.80
N PRO A 25 18.42 5.72 15.07
CA PRO A 25 17.00 5.76 15.42
C PRO A 25 16.34 7.12 15.11
N LYS A 26 17.15 8.17 14.84
CA LYS A 26 16.69 9.55 14.66
C LYS A 26 16.49 9.87 13.17
N THR A 27 15.67 9.09 12.50
CA THR A 27 15.22 9.36 11.13
C THR A 27 14.29 10.56 11.07
N PRO A 28 14.10 11.23 9.89
CA PRO A 28 13.27 12.43 9.79
C PRO A 28 11.81 12.24 10.16
N LEU A 29 11.28 11.05 9.91
CA LEU A 29 9.98 10.51 10.33
C LEU A 29 10.21 9.08 10.80
N PRO A 30 9.28 8.46 11.54
CA PRO A 30 9.35 7.01 11.74
C PRO A 30 9.37 6.29 10.39
N TRP A 31 10.37 5.47 10.14
CA TRP A 31 10.43 4.63 8.95
C TRP A 31 9.91 3.25 9.30
N ILE A 32 8.85 2.85 8.64
CA ILE A 32 8.06 1.68 9.03
C ILE A 32 8.24 0.50 8.07
N ASN A 33 7.86 -0.68 8.57
CA ASN A 33 7.66 -1.88 7.79
C ASN A 33 6.31 -2.51 8.13
N TYR A 34 5.68 -3.16 7.16
CA TYR A 34 4.48 -3.98 7.35
C TYR A 34 4.87 -5.44 7.40
N LEU A 35 4.43 -6.15 8.44
CA LEU A 35 4.67 -7.58 8.63
C LEU A 35 3.36 -8.33 8.42
N GLY A 36 3.44 -9.53 7.83
CA GLY A 36 2.28 -10.38 7.58
C GLY A 36 1.90 -10.47 6.11
N CYS A 37 1.30 -11.60 5.75
CA CYS A 37 0.96 -11.92 4.36
C CYS A 37 -0.51 -12.26 4.16
N ASN A 38 -1.20 -12.76 5.19
CA ASN A 38 -2.55 -13.34 5.07
C ASN A 38 -3.61 -12.53 5.81
N GLU A 39 -3.80 -12.78 7.10
CA GLU A 39 -4.87 -12.19 7.90
C GLU A 39 -4.37 -11.48 9.16
N PHE A 40 -3.18 -11.85 9.65
CA PHE A 40 -2.57 -11.25 10.82
C PHE A 40 -1.43 -10.32 10.38
N PHE A 41 -1.47 -9.10 10.84
CA PHE A 41 -0.56 -8.04 10.41
C PHE A 41 -0.02 -7.24 11.57
N SER A 42 1.18 -6.72 11.38
CA SER A 42 1.82 -5.79 12.29
C SER A 42 2.51 -4.68 11.51
N LEU A 43 2.47 -3.47 12.07
CA LEU A 43 3.28 -2.35 11.63
C LEU A 43 4.36 -2.14 12.67
N ILE A 44 5.57 -1.90 12.23
CA ILE A 44 6.70 -1.65 13.12
C ILE A 44 7.62 -0.56 12.52
N SER A 45 7.94 0.45 13.31
CA SER A 45 8.88 1.49 12.92
C SER A 45 10.31 1.11 13.28
N ASN A 46 11.27 1.89 12.77
CA ASN A 46 12.67 1.78 13.15
C ASN A 46 12.94 1.99 14.67
N THR A 47 11.96 2.47 15.42
CA THR A 47 12.04 2.62 16.89
C THR A 47 11.06 1.73 17.65
N CYS A 48 10.53 0.68 17.02
CA CYS A 48 9.54 -0.26 17.57
C CYS A 48 8.15 0.34 17.83
N GLY A 49 7.85 1.51 17.29
CA GLY A 49 6.49 2.04 17.25
C GLY A 49 5.59 1.23 16.32
N GLY A 50 4.29 1.24 16.55
CA GLY A 50 3.34 0.56 15.69
C GLY A 50 2.29 -0.25 16.43
N TYR A 51 1.58 -1.09 15.69
CA TYR A 51 0.47 -1.88 16.23
C TYR A 51 0.25 -3.19 15.46
N THR A 52 -0.50 -4.08 16.07
CA THR A 52 -0.79 -5.41 15.53
C THR A 52 -2.30 -5.62 15.49
N PHE A 53 -2.79 -6.28 14.43
CA PHE A 53 -4.23 -6.53 14.26
C PHE A 53 -4.49 -7.82 13.45
N TYR A 54 -5.72 -8.33 13.56
CA TYR A 54 -6.23 -9.44 12.80
C TYR A 54 -7.31 -8.94 11.84
N LYS A 55 -7.16 -9.16 10.54
CA LYS A 55 -8.08 -8.77 9.45
C LYS A 55 -8.39 -7.28 9.34
N ASP A 56 -8.78 -6.63 10.43
CA ASP A 56 -9.26 -5.25 10.43
C ASP A 56 -8.59 -4.42 11.52
N ALA A 57 -7.85 -3.38 11.12
CA ALA A 57 -7.10 -2.51 12.02
C ALA A 57 -8.00 -1.64 12.92
N LYS A 58 -9.29 -1.48 12.59
CA LYS A 58 -10.26 -0.72 13.36
C LYS A 58 -10.99 -1.57 14.40
N LEU A 59 -11.43 -2.77 14.01
CA LEU A 59 -12.36 -3.59 14.80
C LEU A 59 -11.70 -4.81 15.46
N LEU A 60 -10.54 -5.26 14.98
CA LEU A 60 -9.79 -6.39 15.53
C LEU A 60 -8.33 -6.06 15.82
N ARG A 61 -8.09 -4.85 16.31
CA ARG A 61 -6.77 -4.40 16.75
C ARG A 61 -6.40 -5.00 18.10
N LEU A 62 -5.22 -5.59 18.19
CA LEU A 62 -4.69 -6.17 19.42
C LEU A 62 -4.02 -5.12 20.30
N THR A 63 -3.06 -4.39 19.73
CA THR A 63 -2.22 -3.46 20.47
C THR A 63 -2.59 -2.01 20.23
N ARG A 64 -2.39 -1.19 21.25
CA ARG A 64 -2.72 0.22 21.24
C ARG A 64 -1.70 1.02 20.44
N TYR A 65 -2.20 1.95 19.61
CA TYR A 65 -1.40 2.97 18.96
C TYR A 65 -2.25 4.22 18.71
N ARG A 66 -1.75 5.38 19.11
CA ARG A 66 -2.38 6.68 18.87
C ARG A 66 -1.50 7.51 17.93
N TYR A 67 -2.05 7.89 16.78
CA TYR A 67 -1.30 8.52 15.69
C TYR A 67 -0.70 9.88 16.03
N ASN A 68 -1.40 10.68 16.83
CA ASN A 68 -1.01 12.07 17.14
C ASN A 68 -0.41 12.21 18.55
N ASN A 69 0.35 11.23 19.00
CA ASN A 69 1.06 11.31 20.27
C ASN A 69 2.25 12.27 20.21
N VAL A 70 2.61 12.81 21.37
CA VAL A 70 3.80 13.63 21.57
C VAL A 70 4.62 13.01 22.73
N PRO A 71 5.88 12.66 22.48
CA PRO A 71 6.56 12.61 21.18
C PRO A 71 5.94 11.61 20.21
N ALA A 72 6.21 11.77 18.93
CA ALA A 72 5.72 10.86 17.91
C ALA A 72 6.24 9.44 18.13
N ASP A 73 5.46 8.43 17.68
CA ASP A 73 5.86 7.02 17.64
C ASP A 73 6.15 6.38 19.00
N ILE A 74 5.41 6.77 20.04
CA ILE A 74 5.63 6.29 21.40
C ILE A 74 4.81 5.07 21.83
N ASN A 75 3.85 4.64 21.04
CA ASN A 75 3.11 3.40 21.29
C ASN A 75 3.68 2.28 20.41
N GLY A 76 4.00 1.16 21.04
CA GLY A 76 4.62 0.03 20.34
C GLY A 76 4.72 -1.19 21.25
N LYS A 77 5.58 -2.11 20.83
CA LYS A 77 5.91 -3.33 21.56
C LYS A 77 7.35 -3.18 22.04
N TYR A 78 7.53 -3.08 23.35
CA TYR A 78 8.81 -2.71 23.91
C TYR A 78 9.43 -3.83 24.75
N LEU A 79 10.74 -3.94 24.63
CA LEU A 79 11.60 -4.74 25.51
C LEU A 79 12.53 -3.78 26.22
N TYR A 80 12.43 -3.71 27.54
CA TYR A 80 13.34 -2.94 28.37
C TYR A 80 14.43 -3.86 28.90
N ILE A 81 15.67 -3.41 28.83
CA ILE A 81 16.81 -4.09 29.41
C ILE A 81 17.37 -3.20 30.52
N LYS A 82 17.35 -3.71 31.74
CA LYS A 82 17.93 -3.04 32.92
C LYS A 82 19.26 -3.69 33.28
N ASP A 83 20.34 -2.89 33.26
CA ASP A 83 21.70 -3.24 33.68
C ASP A 83 22.14 -2.28 34.79
N GLY A 84 22.03 -2.70 36.05
CA GLY A 84 22.21 -1.81 37.20
C GLY A 84 21.19 -0.67 37.15
N ASP A 85 21.67 0.58 37.11
CA ASP A 85 20.83 1.76 37.05
C ASP A 85 20.48 2.18 35.60
N THR A 86 21.09 1.53 34.62
CA THR A 86 20.84 1.83 33.20
C THR A 86 19.65 1.04 32.67
N VAL A 87 18.67 1.76 32.15
CA VAL A 87 17.52 1.17 31.44
C VAL A 87 17.57 1.60 29.97
N TRP A 88 17.46 0.66 29.07
CA TRP A 88 17.52 0.92 27.63
C TRP A 88 16.63 -0.04 26.84
N ASN A 89 16.36 0.28 25.57
CA ASN A 89 15.55 -0.52 24.68
C ASN A 89 16.34 -0.81 23.38
N PRO A 90 16.24 -2.03 22.82
CA PRO A 90 16.92 -2.37 21.55
C PRO A 90 16.52 -1.46 20.38
N GLY A 91 15.28 -1.00 20.33
CA GLY A 91 14.77 -0.04 19.33
C GLY A 91 14.96 1.44 19.71
N TRP A 92 15.70 1.75 20.79
CA TRP A 92 15.93 3.09 21.32
C TRP A 92 14.71 3.70 22.05
N GLN A 93 13.52 3.72 21.44
CA GLN A 93 12.29 4.12 22.14
C GLN A 93 11.79 2.98 23.06
N PRO A 94 11.05 3.30 24.13
CA PRO A 94 10.59 4.63 24.54
C PRO A 94 11.54 5.38 25.47
N THR A 95 12.56 4.71 26.08
CA THR A 95 13.47 5.34 27.05
C THR A 95 14.38 6.40 26.43
N LYS A 96 14.70 6.26 25.17
CA LYS A 96 15.63 7.13 24.42
C LYS A 96 17.03 7.19 25.03
N THR A 97 17.40 6.17 25.79
CA THR A 97 18.75 6.02 26.32
C THR A 97 19.74 5.94 25.17
N GLU A 98 20.81 6.74 25.24
CA GLU A 98 21.85 6.73 24.20
C GLU A 98 22.50 5.35 24.12
N LEU A 99 22.50 4.77 22.94
CA LEU A 99 23.04 3.44 22.66
C LEU A 99 24.50 3.53 22.20
N ASP A 100 25.29 2.52 22.52
CA ASP A 100 26.70 2.45 22.08
C ASP A 100 26.77 2.07 20.59
N SER A 101 25.77 1.29 20.10
CA SER A 101 25.52 1.01 18.68
C SER A 101 24.03 0.81 18.42
N TYR A 102 23.60 1.11 17.20
CA TYR A 102 22.22 0.91 16.76
C TYR A 102 22.19 0.58 15.28
N GLU A 103 21.40 -0.41 14.94
CA GLU A 103 21.04 -0.79 13.57
C GLU A 103 19.62 -1.34 13.55
N CYS A 104 18.79 -0.87 12.61
CA CYS A 104 17.52 -1.47 12.28
C CYS A 104 17.58 -1.92 10.83
N ARG A 105 17.19 -3.16 10.56
CA ARG A 105 17.06 -3.73 9.22
C ARG A 105 15.60 -4.00 8.95
N HIS A 106 15.02 -3.29 8.00
CA HIS A 106 13.73 -3.61 7.45
C HIS A 106 13.91 -4.49 6.23
N GLY A 107 13.51 -5.76 6.37
CA GLY A 107 13.53 -6.75 5.29
C GLY A 107 12.13 -7.09 4.81
N ILE A 108 12.05 -8.00 3.86
CA ILE A 108 10.80 -8.41 3.26
C ILE A 108 10.02 -9.32 4.21
N GLY A 109 8.99 -8.73 4.86
CA GLY A 109 8.15 -9.42 5.84
C GLY A 109 8.72 -9.52 7.25
N TYR A 110 9.83 -8.86 7.56
CA TYR A 110 10.44 -8.85 8.88
C TYR A 110 11.18 -7.56 9.19
N SER A 111 11.48 -7.35 10.48
CA SER A 111 12.38 -6.29 10.94
C SER A 111 13.34 -6.82 11.99
N ARG A 112 14.60 -6.38 11.96
CA ARG A 112 15.62 -6.77 12.92
C ARG A 112 16.26 -5.53 13.53
N PHE A 113 16.27 -5.47 14.86
CA PHE A 113 16.93 -4.42 15.63
C PHE A 113 18.18 -5.01 16.26
N THR A 114 19.32 -4.37 16.07
CA THR A 114 20.57 -4.77 16.69
C THR A 114 21.20 -3.55 17.35
N SER A 115 21.38 -3.60 18.65
CA SER A 115 21.93 -2.48 19.41
C SER A 115 22.77 -2.96 20.58
N SER A 116 23.60 -2.08 21.13
CA SER A 116 24.42 -2.40 22.30
C SER A 116 24.42 -1.27 23.31
N LYS A 117 24.55 -1.66 24.59
CA LYS A 117 24.77 -0.75 25.72
C LYS A 117 25.58 -1.44 26.80
N ASN A 118 26.59 -0.75 27.33
CA ASN A 118 27.42 -1.24 28.45
C ASN A 118 28.01 -2.64 28.20
N GLY A 119 28.45 -2.94 26.98
CA GLY A 119 29.00 -4.24 26.62
C GLY A 119 28.00 -5.36 26.40
N VAL A 120 26.67 -5.11 26.54
CA VAL A 120 25.62 -6.05 26.20
C VAL A 120 25.06 -5.71 24.83
N LYS A 121 25.05 -6.69 23.93
CA LYS A 121 24.42 -6.61 22.62
C LYS A 121 23.05 -7.28 22.65
N ALA A 122 22.03 -6.58 22.16
CA ALA A 122 20.69 -7.12 21.97
C ALA A 122 20.35 -7.16 20.48
N SER A 123 19.77 -8.27 20.02
CA SER A 123 19.18 -8.40 18.70
C SER A 123 17.74 -8.85 18.84
N VAL A 124 16.82 -8.14 18.18
CA VAL A 124 15.38 -8.50 18.16
C VAL A 124 14.95 -8.73 16.72
N LEU A 125 14.56 -9.96 16.41
CA LEU A 125 13.94 -10.32 15.13
C LEU A 125 12.43 -10.33 15.31
N SER A 126 11.69 -9.52 14.55
CA SER A 126 10.23 -9.45 14.55
C SER A 126 9.66 -9.84 13.20
N PHE A 127 8.74 -10.81 13.18
CA PHE A 127 8.03 -11.24 11.98
C PHE A 127 6.70 -11.90 12.30
N VAL A 128 5.84 -12.05 11.29
CA VAL A 128 4.59 -12.80 11.35
C VAL A 128 4.77 -14.09 10.54
N PRO A 129 4.65 -15.26 11.13
CA PRO A 129 4.77 -16.52 10.42
C PRO A 129 3.60 -16.75 9.45
N LEU A 130 3.81 -17.56 8.41
CA LEU A 130 2.85 -17.71 7.30
C LEU A 130 1.47 -18.25 7.71
N ASN A 131 1.41 -19.15 8.68
CA ASN A 131 0.21 -19.96 8.92
C ASN A 131 -0.39 -19.79 10.31
N ASP A 132 0.10 -18.82 11.09
CA ASP A 132 -0.40 -18.58 12.43
C ASP A 132 -0.72 -17.10 12.64
N ASN A 133 -1.75 -16.83 13.41
CA ASN A 133 -2.20 -15.50 13.75
C ASN A 133 -1.40 -14.94 14.94
N CYS A 134 -0.11 -14.80 14.77
CA CYS A 134 0.77 -14.26 15.80
C CYS A 134 1.96 -13.50 15.20
N GLU A 135 2.55 -12.65 16.03
CA GLU A 135 3.83 -12.03 15.79
C GLU A 135 4.87 -12.62 16.73
N ILE A 136 6.01 -12.97 16.18
CA ILE A 136 7.16 -13.48 16.94
C ILE A 136 8.17 -12.34 17.09
N SER A 137 8.66 -12.14 18.33
CA SER A 137 9.81 -11.29 18.63
C SER A 137 10.86 -12.13 19.36
N GLN A 138 11.91 -12.49 18.64
CA GLN A 138 13.03 -13.25 19.20
C GLN A 138 14.11 -12.28 19.68
N LEU A 139 14.29 -12.19 21.00
CA LEU A 139 15.34 -11.42 21.64
C LEU A 139 16.58 -12.28 21.92
N THR A 140 17.70 -11.91 21.37
CA THR A 140 19.02 -12.50 21.65
C THR A 140 19.89 -11.51 22.40
N LEU A 141 20.35 -11.86 23.59
CA LEU A 141 21.28 -11.09 24.41
C LEU A 141 22.66 -11.75 24.41
N THR A 142 23.68 -10.96 24.10
CA THR A 142 25.09 -11.42 24.14
C THR A 142 25.90 -10.51 25.04
N ASN A 143 26.58 -11.06 26.01
CA ASN A 143 27.53 -10.34 26.86
C ASN A 143 28.89 -10.28 26.18
N GLY A 144 29.22 -9.15 25.55
CA GLY A 144 30.54 -8.90 24.94
C GLY A 144 31.57 -8.33 25.91
N SER A 145 31.21 -8.16 27.18
CA SER A 145 32.15 -7.69 28.19
C SER A 145 32.98 -8.85 28.80
N SER A 146 33.99 -8.49 29.57
CA SER A 146 34.83 -9.46 30.30
C SER A 146 34.28 -9.83 31.69
N GLU A 147 33.16 -9.27 32.11
CA GLU A 147 32.52 -9.49 33.39
C GLU A 147 31.14 -10.09 33.23
N ASP A 148 30.72 -10.90 34.21
CA ASP A 148 29.38 -11.45 34.27
C ASP A 148 28.37 -10.31 34.48
N LYS A 149 27.21 -10.40 33.82
CA LYS A 149 26.15 -9.41 33.90
C LYS A 149 24.91 -10.01 34.58
N LYS A 150 24.25 -9.19 35.37
CA LYS A 150 22.91 -9.47 35.93
C LYS A 150 21.94 -8.46 35.36
N LEU A 151 21.10 -8.92 34.48
CA LEU A 151 20.14 -8.10 33.74
C LEU A 151 18.72 -8.41 34.19
N SER A 152 17.82 -7.48 34.03
CA SER A 152 16.39 -7.73 34.06
C SER A 152 15.77 -7.29 32.74
N VAL A 153 15.04 -8.18 32.10
CA VAL A 153 14.29 -7.91 30.88
C VAL A 153 12.82 -7.74 31.23
N PHE A 154 12.23 -6.64 30.76
CA PHE A 154 10.80 -6.41 30.90
C PHE A 154 10.20 -6.29 29.47
N SER A 155 9.19 -7.12 29.19
CA SER A 155 8.39 -6.94 27.98
C SER A 155 7.22 -5.99 28.26
N TYR A 156 6.68 -5.35 27.20
CA TYR A 156 5.53 -4.47 27.34
C TYR A 156 4.71 -4.44 26.07
N VAL A 157 3.41 -4.74 26.18
CA VAL A 157 2.39 -4.45 25.20
C VAL A 157 1.17 -3.85 25.88
N GLU A 158 0.56 -2.84 25.25
CA GLU A 158 -0.69 -2.25 25.75
C GLU A 158 -1.85 -2.69 24.86
N TRP A 159 -2.93 -3.18 25.44
CA TRP A 159 -4.05 -3.74 24.71
C TRP A 159 -5.01 -2.67 24.20
N CYS A 160 -5.44 -2.80 22.95
CA CYS A 160 -6.47 -1.94 22.33
C CYS A 160 -7.90 -2.39 22.64
N LEU A 161 -8.11 -3.62 23.09
CA LEU A 161 -9.46 -4.20 23.27
C LEU A 161 -10.32 -4.20 22.00
N TRP A 162 -9.68 -4.46 20.86
CA TRP A 162 -10.26 -4.64 19.52
C TRP A 162 -10.70 -3.35 18.82
N ASN A 163 -11.48 -2.49 19.48
CA ASN A 163 -12.02 -1.28 18.86
C ASN A 163 -11.04 -0.11 18.96
N ALA A 164 -10.31 0.13 17.89
CA ALA A 164 -9.33 1.21 17.83
C ALA A 164 -9.97 2.60 17.81
N ASP A 165 -11.18 2.75 17.32
CA ASP A 165 -11.89 4.03 17.30
C ASP A 165 -12.31 4.45 18.71
N ASP A 166 -12.80 3.51 19.50
CA ASP A 166 -13.08 3.73 20.93
C ASP A 166 -11.80 4.07 21.69
N ASP A 167 -10.70 3.32 21.46
CA ASP A 167 -9.41 3.58 22.10
C ASP A 167 -8.84 4.97 21.77
N MET A 168 -9.08 5.48 20.57
CA MET A 168 -8.60 6.80 20.15
C MET A 168 -9.42 7.95 20.71
N LYS A 169 -10.73 7.78 20.84
CA LYS A 169 -11.69 8.86 21.18
C LYS A 169 -11.99 8.95 22.66
N ASN A 170 -12.05 7.83 23.36
CA ASN A 170 -12.49 7.76 24.74
C ASN A 170 -11.33 7.67 25.73
N PHE A 171 -11.46 8.37 26.85
CA PHE A 171 -10.51 8.28 27.94
C PHE A 171 -10.53 6.85 28.54
N GLN A 172 -9.35 6.23 28.62
CA GLN A 172 -9.15 4.87 29.14
C GLN A 172 -10.13 3.82 28.60
N ARG A 173 -10.67 4.02 27.39
CA ARG A 173 -11.58 3.07 26.74
C ARG A 173 -12.78 2.69 27.62
N ASN A 174 -13.47 3.68 28.12
CA ASN A 174 -14.59 3.50 29.04
C ASN A 174 -15.68 2.53 28.54
N LEU A 175 -15.82 2.41 27.21
CA LEU A 175 -16.83 1.54 26.58
C LEU A 175 -16.31 0.12 26.30
N SER A 176 -15.03 -0.13 26.48
CA SER A 176 -14.42 -1.43 26.22
C SER A 176 -13.58 -1.85 27.43
N THR A 177 -14.08 -2.83 28.16
CA THR A 177 -13.43 -3.39 29.33
C THR A 177 -13.05 -4.84 29.10
N GLY A 178 -12.16 -5.40 29.90
CA GLY A 178 -11.68 -6.75 29.70
C GLY A 178 -11.16 -7.39 30.99
N GLU A 179 -10.88 -8.65 30.91
CA GLU A 179 -10.28 -9.44 31.99
C GLU A 179 -9.01 -10.12 31.48
N VAL A 180 -8.08 -10.30 32.39
CA VAL A 180 -6.81 -10.97 32.13
C VAL A 180 -6.74 -12.27 32.93
N GLU A 181 -6.20 -13.30 32.31
CA GLU A 181 -5.77 -14.51 32.99
C GLU A 181 -4.24 -14.66 32.79
N VAL A 182 -3.56 -15.12 33.81
CA VAL A 182 -2.12 -15.43 33.72
C VAL A 182 -1.92 -16.88 34.09
N GLN A 183 -1.32 -17.63 33.17
CA GLN A 183 -0.96 -19.02 33.43
C GLN A 183 0.45 -19.26 32.93
N ASP A 184 1.34 -19.72 33.84
CA ASP A 184 2.75 -19.90 33.55
C ASP A 184 3.38 -18.58 33.03
N SER A 185 3.94 -18.59 31.83
CA SER A 185 4.54 -17.42 31.17
C SER A 185 3.65 -16.80 30.11
N THR A 186 2.34 -17.07 30.15
CA THR A 186 1.37 -16.56 29.16
C THR A 186 0.31 -15.69 29.83
N ILE A 187 0.11 -14.50 29.28
CA ILE A 187 -0.93 -13.56 29.65
C ILE A 187 -2.02 -13.64 28.59
N TYR A 188 -3.24 -13.96 29.01
CA TYR A 188 -4.43 -14.08 28.17
C TYR A 188 -5.32 -12.88 28.42
N HIS A 189 -5.69 -12.17 27.34
CA HIS A 189 -6.58 -11.03 27.46
C HIS A 189 -7.91 -11.32 26.76
N LYS A 190 -8.98 -11.40 27.53
CA LYS A 190 -10.35 -11.62 27.04
C LYS A 190 -11.18 -10.36 27.22
N THR A 191 -12.18 -10.19 26.35
CA THR A 191 -13.07 -9.04 26.42
C THR A 191 -14.22 -9.28 27.38
N GLU A 192 -14.88 -8.21 27.77
CA GLU A 192 -16.03 -8.20 28.68
C GLU A 192 -17.29 -8.84 28.10
N TYR A 193 -17.44 -8.91 26.77
CA TYR A 193 -18.66 -9.44 26.14
C TYR A 193 -18.65 -10.97 26.13
N ARG A 194 -18.81 -11.57 27.25
CA ARG A 194 -18.67 -13.02 27.45
C ARG A 194 -19.61 -13.85 26.59
N GLU A 195 -20.81 -13.37 26.32
CA GLU A 195 -21.81 -14.07 25.50
C GLU A 195 -21.59 -13.94 24.02
N ARG A 196 -20.88 -12.90 23.57
CA ARG A 196 -20.75 -12.54 22.15
C ARG A 196 -19.38 -12.85 21.58
N ARG A 197 -18.32 -12.78 22.40
CA ARG A 197 -16.95 -12.89 21.91
C ARG A 197 -16.33 -14.20 22.36
N ASN A 198 -15.81 -14.94 21.37
CA ASN A 198 -15.09 -16.18 21.55
C ASN A 198 -13.60 -16.05 21.23
N HIS A 199 -13.14 -14.85 20.92
CA HIS A 199 -11.75 -14.53 20.65
C HIS A 199 -11.06 -13.85 21.82
N TYR A 200 -9.74 -14.00 21.89
CA TYR A 200 -8.88 -13.37 22.88
C TYR A 200 -7.46 -13.17 22.32
N ALA A 201 -6.70 -12.30 22.96
CA ALA A 201 -5.31 -12.09 22.64
C ALA A 201 -4.42 -12.80 23.66
N ILE A 202 -3.21 -13.17 23.23
CA ILE A 202 -2.18 -13.73 24.11
C ILE A 202 -0.87 -12.97 23.95
N TYR A 203 -0.11 -12.90 25.06
CA TYR A 203 1.28 -12.52 25.03
C TYR A 203 2.06 -13.47 25.92
N SER A 204 3.05 -14.15 25.34
CA SER A 204 3.77 -15.25 25.98
C SER A 204 5.26 -15.15 25.76
N VAL A 205 6.05 -15.74 26.64
CA VAL A 205 7.49 -15.97 26.46
C VAL A 205 7.85 -17.42 26.74
N ASN A 206 8.84 -17.96 26.02
CA ASN A 206 9.24 -19.38 26.10
C ASN A 206 10.08 -19.74 27.33
N THR A 207 10.18 -18.88 28.33
CA THR A 207 10.92 -19.14 29.56
C THR A 207 10.07 -18.88 30.79
N LYS A 208 10.48 -19.42 31.94
CA LYS A 208 9.84 -19.09 33.23
C LYS A 208 10.09 -17.61 33.56
N ILE A 209 9.03 -16.91 33.90
CA ILE A 209 9.07 -15.52 34.32
C ILE A 209 9.29 -15.38 35.83
N ASP A 210 9.95 -14.29 36.26
CA ASP A 210 10.18 -13.94 37.64
C ASP A 210 9.07 -13.04 38.22
N GLY A 211 8.34 -12.37 37.32
CA GLY A 211 7.20 -11.51 37.65
C GLY A 211 6.45 -11.09 36.42
N PHE A 212 5.30 -10.47 36.63
CA PHE A 212 4.47 -9.91 35.58
C PHE A 212 3.70 -8.70 36.08
N ASP A 213 3.21 -7.88 35.15
CA ASP A 213 2.18 -6.88 35.43
C ASP A 213 1.16 -6.87 34.29
N THR A 214 -0.12 -6.81 34.64
CA THR A 214 -1.20 -6.69 33.67
C THR A 214 -2.02 -5.41 33.86
N SER A 215 -1.76 -4.65 34.93
CA SER A 215 -2.31 -3.31 35.16
C SER A 215 -1.33 -2.23 34.69
N ARG A 216 -1.83 -1.34 33.83
CA ARG A 216 -1.05 -0.22 33.30
C ARG A 216 -0.52 0.68 34.40
N ASP A 217 -1.37 1.00 35.37
CA ASP A 217 -1.02 1.92 36.45
C ASP A 217 0.02 1.33 37.41
N ALA A 218 -0.04 0.01 37.61
CA ALA A 218 0.95 -0.70 38.43
C ALA A 218 2.32 -0.78 37.74
N PHE A 219 2.34 -0.92 36.43
CA PHE A 219 3.60 -1.01 35.68
C PHE A 219 4.24 0.35 35.43
N LEU A 220 3.46 1.31 34.93
CA LEU A 220 3.97 2.65 34.60
C LEU A 220 4.17 3.54 35.82
N GLY A 221 3.28 3.46 36.80
CA GLY A 221 3.20 4.42 37.89
C GLY A 221 2.31 5.64 37.56
N ALA A 222 1.84 6.32 38.61
CA ALA A 222 0.96 7.48 38.49
C ALA A 222 1.71 8.65 37.80
N TYR A 223 1.09 9.24 36.78
CA TYR A 223 1.64 10.36 36.00
C TYR A 223 2.98 10.06 35.28
N ARG A 224 3.29 8.78 35.06
CA ARG A 224 4.51 8.34 34.36
C ARG A 224 4.15 7.75 32.99
N GLY A 225 5.12 7.72 32.12
CA GLY A 225 4.97 7.16 30.75
C GLY A 225 5.81 5.91 30.53
N ALA A 226 5.71 5.36 29.31
CA ALA A 226 6.51 4.23 28.88
C ALA A 226 8.03 4.54 28.82
N ASP A 227 8.41 5.80 28.81
CA ASP A 227 9.80 6.27 28.85
C ASP A 227 10.50 6.02 30.20
N SER A 228 9.72 5.92 31.28
CA SER A 228 10.24 5.72 32.65
C SER A 228 9.27 4.91 33.53
N PRO A 229 8.97 3.64 33.18
CA PRO A 229 8.03 2.83 33.94
C PRO A 229 8.56 2.53 35.35
N GLU A 230 7.71 2.70 36.37
CA GLU A 230 8.07 2.50 37.77
C GLU A 230 8.53 1.06 38.06
N ALA A 231 7.85 0.06 37.48
CA ALA A 231 8.24 -1.34 37.65
C ALA A 231 9.66 -1.63 37.09
N VAL A 232 10.00 -1.02 35.96
CA VAL A 232 11.34 -1.19 35.35
C VAL A 232 12.42 -0.48 36.16
N GLU A 233 12.16 0.74 36.58
CA GLU A 233 13.12 1.48 37.43
C GLU A 233 13.37 0.77 38.76
N ASN A 234 12.31 0.25 39.40
CA ASN A 234 12.41 -0.53 40.59
C ASN A 234 13.02 -1.94 40.41
N GLY A 235 13.12 -2.37 39.11
CA GLY A 235 13.64 -3.69 38.75
C GLY A 235 12.71 -4.84 39.15
N LYS A 236 11.41 -4.59 39.37
CA LYS A 236 10.47 -5.59 39.85
C LYS A 236 9.02 -5.28 39.46
N CYS A 237 8.36 -6.26 38.81
CA CYS A 237 6.92 -6.28 38.65
C CYS A 237 6.17 -6.57 39.97
N THR A 238 4.93 -6.14 40.05
CA THR A 238 4.08 -6.28 41.26
C THR A 238 3.15 -7.49 41.24
N ASN A 239 3.14 -8.24 40.12
CA ASN A 239 2.20 -9.30 39.79
C ASN A 239 0.74 -8.81 39.78
N SER A 240 0.52 -7.60 39.29
CA SER A 240 -0.80 -6.99 39.22
C SER A 240 -1.71 -7.72 38.23
N MET A 241 -2.99 -7.85 38.61
CA MET A 241 -4.06 -8.43 37.79
C MET A 241 -5.06 -7.35 37.40
N ALA A 242 -5.14 -7.02 36.12
CA ALA A 242 -6.13 -6.08 35.62
C ALA A 242 -7.51 -6.71 35.49
N SER A 243 -8.53 -5.94 35.89
CA SER A 243 -9.93 -6.24 35.66
C SER A 243 -10.66 -4.94 35.35
N GLY A 244 -11.29 -4.87 34.17
CA GLY A 244 -11.95 -3.65 33.70
C GLY A 244 -11.07 -2.85 32.74
N TRP A 245 -10.48 -1.76 33.19
CA TRP A 245 -9.80 -0.80 32.32
C TRP A 245 -8.27 -0.95 32.31
N SER A 246 -7.67 -0.38 31.25
CA SER A 246 -6.22 -0.21 31.08
C SER A 246 -5.36 -1.46 31.26
N PRO A 247 -5.75 -2.62 30.68
CA PRO A 247 -4.93 -3.81 30.75
C PRO A 247 -3.71 -3.68 29.83
N ILE A 248 -2.61 -4.27 30.30
CA ILE A 248 -1.35 -4.44 29.57
C ILE A 248 -0.91 -5.90 29.68
N ALA A 249 0.20 -6.23 29.02
CA ALA A 249 0.93 -7.43 29.33
C ALA A 249 2.43 -7.11 29.43
N SER A 250 2.99 -7.43 30.57
CA SER A 250 4.41 -7.30 30.86
C SER A 250 4.93 -8.54 31.57
N HIS A 251 6.05 -9.04 31.10
CA HIS A 251 6.82 -10.12 31.75
C HIS A 251 8.10 -9.54 32.31
N GLN A 252 8.54 -10.04 33.48
CA GLN A 252 9.87 -9.80 34.05
C GLN A 252 10.68 -11.08 34.01
N ILE A 253 11.89 -10.99 33.47
CA ILE A 253 12.86 -12.09 33.38
C ILE A 253 14.20 -11.61 33.90
N ASN A 254 14.70 -12.21 34.96
CA ASN A 254 16.05 -11.94 35.46
C ASN A 254 17.07 -12.84 34.75
N VAL A 255 18.10 -12.26 34.24
CA VAL A 255 19.07 -12.93 33.35
C VAL A 255 20.47 -12.80 33.94
N ASP A 256 21.01 -13.92 34.40
CA ASP A 256 22.44 -14.01 34.67
C ASP A 256 23.13 -14.35 33.34
N LEU A 257 24.06 -13.51 32.88
CA LEU A 257 24.72 -13.63 31.57
C LEU A 257 26.24 -13.60 31.79
N ALA A 258 26.88 -14.73 31.73
CA ALA A 258 28.33 -14.84 31.89
C ALA A 258 29.09 -14.10 30.77
N ALA A 259 30.32 -13.75 31.01
CA ALA A 259 31.17 -13.13 29.99
C ALA A 259 31.24 -14.00 28.72
N GLY A 260 30.91 -13.42 27.56
CA GLY A 260 30.83 -14.12 26.26
C GLY A 260 29.59 -15.00 26.05
N GLU A 261 28.70 -15.13 27.04
CA GLU A 261 27.47 -15.93 26.93
C GLU A 261 26.41 -15.24 26.07
N THR A 262 25.61 -16.08 25.38
CA THR A 262 24.44 -15.66 24.62
C THR A 262 23.20 -16.40 25.11
N LYS A 263 22.10 -15.67 25.32
CA LYS A 263 20.78 -16.22 25.65
C LYS A 263 19.70 -15.65 24.76
N THR A 264 18.71 -16.49 24.42
CA THR A 264 17.59 -16.12 23.54
C THR A 264 16.26 -16.31 24.26
N PHE A 265 15.34 -15.39 24.00
CA PHE A 265 13.97 -15.37 24.51
C PHE A 265 13.01 -15.15 23.36
N ILE A 266 11.95 -15.97 23.29
CA ILE A 266 10.97 -15.91 22.21
C ILE A 266 9.66 -15.40 22.77
N PHE A 267 9.26 -14.20 22.36
CA PHE A 267 7.97 -13.60 22.69
C PHE A 267 6.98 -13.83 21.55
N VAL A 268 5.76 -14.21 21.88
CA VAL A 268 4.66 -14.49 20.94
C VAL A 268 3.46 -13.64 21.32
N LEU A 269 3.07 -12.70 20.46
CA LEU A 269 1.84 -11.90 20.53
C LEU A 269 0.84 -12.49 19.54
N GLY A 270 -0.30 -12.99 20.01
CA GLY A 270 -1.22 -13.75 19.13
C GLY A 270 -2.69 -13.41 19.31
N TYR A 271 -3.46 -13.77 18.30
CA TYR A 271 -4.92 -13.76 18.25
C TYR A 271 -5.45 -15.19 18.21
N ILE A 272 -6.37 -15.48 19.09
CA ILE A 272 -7.00 -16.81 19.20
C ILE A 272 -8.52 -16.64 19.09
N GLU A 273 -9.14 -17.52 18.32
CA GLU A 273 -10.60 -17.63 18.22
C GLU A 273 -11.02 -19.08 18.47
N ASN A 274 -11.81 -19.28 19.52
CA ASN A 274 -12.40 -20.58 19.83
C ASN A 274 -13.73 -20.77 19.07
N PRO A 275 -14.18 -22.01 18.83
CA PRO A 275 -15.58 -22.27 18.51
C PRO A 275 -16.50 -21.73 19.60
N GLU A 276 -17.70 -21.29 19.25
CA GLU A 276 -18.64 -20.69 20.23
C GLU A 276 -19.01 -21.66 21.35
N ASP A 277 -19.17 -22.93 21.04
CA ASP A 277 -19.47 -24.03 21.97
C ASP A 277 -18.28 -24.48 22.82
N GLU A 278 -17.05 -24.10 22.44
CA GLU A 278 -15.82 -24.42 23.17
C GLU A 278 -15.16 -23.20 23.79
N LYS A 279 -15.89 -22.12 23.96
CA LYS A 279 -15.37 -20.83 24.43
C LYS A 279 -14.72 -20.91 25.82
N TRP A 280 -15.26 -21.69 26.71
CA TRP A 280 -14.87 -21.76 28.13
C TRP A 280 -14.39 -23.14 28.55
N GLU A 281 -13.35 -23.20 29.40
CA GLU A 281 -12.97 -24.40 30.15
C GLU A 281 -13.87 -24.58 31.41
N SER A 282 -14.25 -23.47 32.03
CA SER A 282 -15.14 -23.39 33.16
C SER A 282 -15.74 -21.98 33.26
N TYR A 283 -16.61 -21.71 34.19
CA TYR A 283 -17.24 -20.38 34.34
C TYR A 283 -16.19 -19.27 34.43
N GLY A 284 -16.19 -18.38 33.43
CA GLY A 284 -15.30 -17.22 33.35
C GLY A 284 -13.85 -17.53 33.01
N VAL A 285 -13.48 -18.81 32.80
CA VAL A 285 -12.13 -19.23 32.40
C VAL A 285 -12.11 -19.59 30.92
N ILE A 286 -11.37 -18.83 30.13
CA ILE A 286 -11.28 -19.04 28.67
C ILE A 286 -10.59 -20.37 28.32
N ASN A 287 -11.06 -21.07 27.31
CA ASN A 287 -10.41 -22.27 26.78
C ASN A 287 -9.09 -21.89 26.10
N LYS A 288 -7.99 -22.45 26.59
CA LYS A 288 -6.62 -22.15 26.20
C LYS A 288 -6.00 -23.17 25.24
N THR A 289 -6.76 -24.18 24.83
CA THR A 289 -6.23 -25.30 24.03
C THR A 289 -5.55 -24.80 22.75
N ARG A 290 -6.24 -23.99 21.96
CA ARG A 290 -5.69 -23.46 20.68
C ARG A 290 -4.50 -22.52 20.90
N ALA A 291 -4.49 -21.76 21.99
CA ALA A 291 -3.35 -20.93 22.34
C ALA A 291 -2.10 -21.78 22.65
N LYS A 292 -2.28 -22.85 23.44
CA LYS A 292 -1.18 -23.78 23.76
C LYS A 292 -0.66 -24.49 22.52
N GLU A 293 -1.52 -24.90 21.61
CA GLU A 293 -1.15 -25.51 20.33
C GLU A 293 -0.32 -24.55 19.48
N MET A 294 -0.72 -23.27 19.37
CA MET A 294 0.06 -22.26 18.65
C MET A 294 1.41 -22.01 19.33
N LEU A 295 1.44 -21.82 20.65
CA LEU A 295 2.67 -21.54 21.38
C LEU A 295 3.67 -22.71 21.32
N ALA A 296 3.20 -23.96 21.25
CA ALA A 296 4.05 -25.15 21.13
C ALA A 296 4.91 -25.16 19.86
N LYS A 297 4.53 -24.41 18.84
CA LYS A 297 5.27 -24.30 17.58
C LYS A 297 6.49 -23.36 17.66
N TYR A 298 6.61 -22.56 18.73
CA TYR A 298 7.61 -21.47 18.85
C TYR A 298 8.33 -21.48 20.19
N GLN A 299 8.67 -22.68 20.71
CA GLN A 299 9.32 -22.83 22.01
C GLN A 299 10.85 -22.81 21.92
N THR A 300 11.41 -23.05 20.77
CA THR A 300 12.88 -23.17 20.56
C THR A 300 13.34 -22.30 19.41
N ASP A 301 14.61 -21.89 19.44
CA ASP A 301 15.25 -21.15 18.36
C ASP A 301 15.11 -21.88 17.02
N ALA A 302 15.31 -23.19 17.00
CA ALA A 302 15.20 -23.99 15.78
C ALA A 302 13.79 -23.91 15.14
N GLN A 303 12.73 -23.89 15.95
CA GLN A 303 11.36 -23.72 15.46
C GLN A 303 11.11 -22.31 14.89
N VAL A 304 11.65 -21.30 15.54
CA VAL A 304 11.58 -19.91 15.05
C VAL A 304 12.38 -19.75 13.77
N ASP A 305 13.58 -20.31 13.69
CA ASP A 305 14.43 -20.28 12.49
C ASP A 305 13.75 -20.98 11.30
N GLU A 306 13.09 -22.11 11.53
CA GLU A 306 12.32 -22.82 10.51
C GLU A 306 11.15 -21.96 9.99
N ALA A 307 10.38 -21.36 10.89
CA ALA A 307 9.26 -20.48 10.53
C ALA A 307 9.73 -19.23 9.77
N PHE A 308 10.85 -18.67 10.18
CA PHE A 308 11.45 -17.52 9.50
C PHE A 308 12.00 -17.90 8.12
N ALA A 309 12.68 -19.02 7.99
CA ALA A 309 13.16 -19.54 6.71
C ALA A 309 12.00 -19.82 5.73
N ALA A 310 10.88 -20.34 6.24
CA ALA A 310 9.68 -20.54 5.44
C ALA A 310 9.10 -19.21 4.91
N LEU A 311 9.06 -18.18 5.75
CA LEU A 311 8.63 -16.84 5.35
C LEU A 311 9.55 -16.25 4.27
N GLN A 312 10.87 -16.36 4.45
CA GLN A 312 11.84 -15.88 3.45
C GLN A 312 11.69 -16.64 2.12
N ALA A 313 11.52 -17.95 2.17
CA ALA A 313 11.31 -18.78 0.97
C ALA A 313 10.02 -18.40 0.23
N TYR A 314 8.93 -18.12 0.95
CA TYR A 314 7.67 -17.64 0.38
C TYR A 314 7.86 -16.33 -0.39
N TRP A 315 8.46 -15.33 0.23
CA TRP A 315 8.71 -14.04 -0.43
C TRP A 315 9.66 -14.17 -1.62
N LYS A 316 10.73 -14.94 -1.48
CA LYS A 316 11.67 -15.19 -2.60
C LYS A 316 10.96 -15.83 -3.80
N GLN A 317 10.10 -16.82 -3.57
CA GLN A 317 9.34 -17.47 -4.62
C GLN A 317 8.32 -16.52 -5.25
N LEU A 318 7.67 -15.68 -4.44
CA LEU A 318 6.67 -14.74 -4.91
C LEU A 318 7.30 -13.67 -5.80
N LEU A 319 8.37 -13.03 -5.32
CA LEU A 319 9.06 -11.95 -6.04
C LEU A 319 9.76 -12.45 -7.31
N ALA A 320 10.18 -13.72 -7.35
CA ALA A 320 10.78 -14.34 -8.55
C ALA A 320 9.83 -14.49 -9.75
N ARG A 321 8.54 -14.19 -9.57
CA ARG A 321 7.57 -14.21 -10.69
C ARG A 321 7.79 -13.11 -11.72
N TYR A 322 8.43 -12.04 -11.33
CA TYR A 322 8.90 -10.99 -12.22
C TYR A 322 10.25 -10.48 -11.72
N THR A 323 11.28 -10.65 -12.53
CA THR A 323 12.62 -10.09 -12.23
C THR A 323 13.24 -9.47 -13.48
N VAL A 324 13.98 -8.41 -13.30
CA VAL A 324 14.79 -7.76 -14.34
C VAL A 324 16.27 -7.78 -13.95
N ASP A 325 17.13 -7.98 -14.93
CA ASP A 325 18.57 -7.81 -14.79
C ASP A 325 19.04 -6.82 -15.87
N SER A 326 19.40 -5.64 -15.42
CA SER A 326 19.85 -4.52 -16.23
C SER A 326 21.12 -3.91 -15.64
N ALA A 327 21.77 -3.04 -16.39
CA ALA A 327 22.94 -2.28 -15.90
C ALA A 327 22.57 -1.24 -14.81
N ASP A 328 21.28 -0.91 -14.64
CA ASP A 328 20.80 0.01 -13.62
C ASP A 328 20.36 -0.76 -12.37
N GLU A 329 21.28 -0.84 -11.37
CA GLU A 329 21.02 -1.55 -10.12
C GLU A 329 19.83 -0.98 -9.35
N LYS A 330 19.50 0.31 -9.51
CA LYS A 330 18.34 0.93 -8.86
C LYS A 330 17.01 0.46 -9.46
N VAL A 331 16.95 0.26 -10.78
CA VAL A 331 15.82 -0.40 -11.43
C VAL A 331 15.70 -1.82 -10.90
N ASN A 332 16.78 -2.59 -10.89
CA ASN A 332 16.79 -3.98 -10.43
C ASN A 332 16.28 -4.06 -8.97
N ARG A 333 16.77 -3.22 -8.06
CA ARG A 333 16.36 -3.13 -6.67
C ARG A 333 14.85 -2.89 -6.51
N MET A 334 14.35 -1.84 -7.18
CA MET A 334 12.94 -1.47 -7.04
C MET A 334 12.00 -2.50 -7.69
N VAL A 335 12.29 -2.91 -8.92
CA VAL A 335 11.42 -3.83 -9.66
C VAL A 335 11.43 -5.23 -9.04
N ASN A 336 12.60 -5.75 -8.66
CA ASN A 336 12.72 -7.12 -8.18
C ASN A 336 12.26 -7.29 -6.73
N THR A 337 12.23 -6.21 -5.94
CA THR A 337 12.00 -6.31 -4.50
C THR A 337 10.96 -5.31 -4.00
N TRP A 338 11.35 -4.06 -3.81
CA TRP A 338 10.60 -3.12 -2.99
C TRP A 338 9.27 -2.70 -3.59
N ASN A 339 9.20 -2.49 -4.91
CA ASN A 339 7.94 -2.10 -5.55
C ASN A 339 6.90 -3.22 -5.49
N GLN A 340 7.30 -4.47 -5.79
CA GLN A 340 6.39 -5.62 -5.69
C GLN A 340 5.96 -5.88 -4.23
N TYR A 341 6.88 -5.73 -3.28
CA TYR A 341 6.57 -5.86 -1.86
C TYR A 341 5.56 -4.81 -1.42
N GLN A 342 5.76 -3.54 -1.79
CA GLN A 342 4.80 -2.47 -1.51
C GLN A 342 3.44 -2.73 -2.16
N CYS A 343 3.39 -3.23 -3.40
CA CYS A 343 2.15 -3.61 -4.07
C CYS A 343 1.37 -4.65 -3.26
N MET A 344 2.07 -5.66 -2.70
CA MET A 344 1.44 -6.69 -1.86
C MET A 344 0.88 -6.12 -0.55
N VAL A 345 1.62 -5.23 0.10
CA VAL A 345 1.17 -4.54 1.32
C VAL A 345 -0.05 -3.67 1.01
N THR A 346 0.02 -2.88 -0.05
CA THR A 346 -1.08 -2.00 -0.48
C THR A 346 -2.32 -2.81 -0.84
N PHE A 347 -2.16 -3.94 -1.53
CA PHE A 347 -3.27 -4.85 -1.79
C PHE A 347 -3.94 -5.36 -0.53
N ASN A 348 -3.17 -5.82 0.45
CA ASN A 348 -3.70 -6.37 1.70
C ASN A 348 -4.48 -5.32 2.50
N MET A 349 -3.98 -4.09 2.55
CA MET A 349 -4.46 -3.04 3.43
C MET A 349 -5.39 -2.04 2.73
N SER A 350 -5.30 -1.86 1.40
CA SER A 350 -5.83 -0.67 0.71
C SER A 350 -5.39 0.59 1.48
N ARG A 351 -6.34 1.33 2.06
CA ARG A 351 -6.03 2.50 2.93
C ARG A 351 -6.53 2.29 4.36
N SER A 352 -6.95 1.06 4.70
CA SER A 352 -7.65 0.76 5.96
C SER A 352 -6.75 0.69 7.20
N ALA A 353 -5.45 0.50 7.01
CA ALA A 353 -4.46 0.41 8.09
C ALA A 353 -3.26 1.33 7.82
N SER A 354 -3.53 2.56 7.42
CA SER A 354 -2.51 3.56 7.14
C SER A 354 -1.81 4.02 8.43
N TYR A 355 -0.50 4.23 8.35
CA TYR A 355 0.27 4.81 9.44
C TYR A 355 0.27 6.35 9.37
N TYR A 356 0.32 6.91 8.18
CA TYR A 356 0.55 8.36 7.97
C TYR A 356 -0.66 9.14 7.44
N GLU A 357 -1.59 8.49 6.75
CA GLU A 357 -2.73 9.19 6.13
C GLU A 357 -3.92 9.24 7.06
N SER A 358 -4.85 8.32 6.88
CA SER A 358 -6.15 8.34 7.58
C SER A 358 -6.18 7.43 8.80
N GLY A 359 -5.06 6.78 9.15
CA GLY A 359 -5.03 5.79 10.22
C GLY A 359 -6.03 4.67 9.96
N ILE A 360 -7.07 4.61 10.81
CA ILE A 360 -8.20 3.69 10.69
C ILE A 360 -9.46 4.34 10.12
N GLY A 361 -9.37 5.58 9.67
CA GLY A 361 -10.53 6.36 9.21
C GLY A 361 -11.11 5.91 7.89
N ARG A 362 -10.32 5.17 7.07
CA ARG A 362 -10.76 4.66 5.78
C ARG A 362 -11.03 3.16 5.81
N GLY A 363 -11.97 2.72 4.94
CA GLY A 363 -12.15 1.33 4.58
C GLY A 363 -11.28 0.91 3.39
N MET A 364 -11.72 -0.12 2.70
CA MET A 364 -11.19 -0.54 1.41
C MET A 364 -11.85 0.31 0.33
N GLY A 365 -11.08 1.12 -0.40
CA GLY A 365 -11.60 1.92 -1.50
C GLY A 365 -12.00 1.05 -2.69
N PHE A 366 -13.13 1.35 -3.32
CA PHE A 366 -13.56 0.66 -4.55
C PHE A 366 -12.54 0.88 -5.67
N ARG A 367 -12.34 2.12 -6.05
CA ARG A 367 -11.36 2.52 -7.07
C ARG A 367 -9.93 2.16 -6.67
N ASP A 368 -9.56 2.41 -5.41
CA ASP A 368 -8.22 2.12 -4.89
C ASP A 368 -7.89 0.63 -5.03
N SER A 369 -8.80 -0.26 -4.60
CA SER A 369 -8.58 -1.70 -4.66
C SER A 369 -8.52 -2.22 -6.10
N CYS A 370 -9.29 -1.65 -7.02
CA CYS A 370 -9.22 -1.98 -8.46
C CYS A 370 -7.86 -1.58 -9.06
N GLN A 371 -7.33 -0.42 -8.70
CA GLN A 371 -6.04 0.04 -9.19
C GLN A 371 -4.87 -0.72 -8.54
N ASP A 372 -4.96 -1.00 -7.24
CA ASP A 372 -3.95 -1.79 -6.53
C ASP A 372 -3.81 -3.19 -7.15
N LEU A 373 -4.91 -3.78 -7.65
CA LEU A 373 -4.91 -5.06 -8.39
C LEU A 373 -3.89 -5.06 -9.54
N LEU A 374 -3.74 -3.96 -10.26
CA LEU A 374 -2.87 -3.87 -11.42
C LEU A 374 -1.40 -4.17 -11.08
N GLY A 375 -0.97 -3.85 -9.86
CA GLY A 375 0.40 -4.02 -9.41
C GLY A 375 0.73 -5.41 -8.83
N PHE A 376 -0.27 -6.25 -8.54
CA PHE A 376 0.01 -7.55 -7.89
C PHE A 376 -0.68 -8.76 -8.54
N VAL A 377 -1.53 -8.55 -9.54
CA VAL A 377 -2.30 -9.66 -10.15
C VAL A 377 -1.41 -10.81 -10.63
N HIS A 378 -0.20 -10.51 -11.10
CA HIS A 378 0.80 -11.51 -11.50
C HIS A 378 1.39 -12.31 -10.32
N LEU A 379 1.34 -11.74 -9.10
CA LEU A 379 1.90 -12.39 -7.91
C LEU A 379 0.93 -13.43 -7.33
N ILE A 380 -0.33 -13.05 -7.13
CA ILE A 380 -1.34 -13.83 -6.42
C ILE A 380 -2.70 -13.78 -7.12
N PRO A 381 -2.83 -14.36 -8.33
CA PRO A 381 -4.05 -14.26 -9.13
C PRO A 381 -5.30 -14.78 -8.43
N ASP A 382 -5.21 -15.80 -7.60
CA ASP A 382 -6.37 -16.35 -6.86
C ASP A 382 -6.97 -15.31 -5.92
N ARG A 383 -6.12 -14.61 -5.14
CA ARG A 383 -6.58 -13.53 -4.25
C ARG A 383 -7.03 -12.29 -5.03
N ALA A 384 -6.48 -12.06 -6.22
CA ALA A 384 -6.96 -11.03 -7.12
C ALA A 384 -8.41 -11.31 -7.57
N ARG A 385 -8.69 -12.58 -7.91
CA ARG A 385 -10.05 -13.03 -8.27
C ARG A 385 -11.04 -12.80 -7.13
N GLU A 386 -10.69 -13.20 -5.92
CA GLU A 386 -11.51 -12.98 -4.72
C GLU A 386 -11.78 -11.48 -4.50
N ARG A 387 -10.76 -10.65 -4.62
CA ARG A 387 -10.88 -9.20 -4.45
C ARG A 387 -11.80 -8.56 -5.49
N ILE A 388 -11.75 -8.98 -6.75
CA ILE A 388 -12.66 -8.50 -7.80
C ILE A 388 -14.10 -8.80 -7.44
N ILE A 389 -14.38 -10.00 -6.94
CA ILE A 389 -15.73 -10.38 -6.50
C ILE A 389 -16.19 -9.56 -5.30
N ASP A 390 -15.33 -9.36 -4.30
CA ASP A 390 -15.63 -8.52 -3.14
C ASP A 390 -16.00 -7.07 -3.56
N ILE A 391 -15.19 -6.48 -4.45
CA ILE A 391 -15.40 -5.13 -4.96
C ILE A 391 -16.71 -5.05 -5.74
N ALA A 392 -16.93 -5.95 -6.71
CA ALA A 392 -18.12 -5.98 -7.55
C ALA A 392 -19.40 -6.16 -6.72
N SER A 393 -19.32 -6.89 -5.58
CA SER A 393 -20.46 -7.09 -4.69
C SER A 393 -20.97 -5.81 -4.03
N THR A 394 -20.20 -4.73 -4.07
CA THR A 394 -20.58 -3.41 -3.53
C THR A 394 -21.12 -2.45 -4.60
N GLN A 395 -21.24 -2.90 -5.84
CA GLN A 395 -21.86 -2.13 -6.92
C GLN A 395 -23.37 -2.12 -6.78
N PHE A 396 -24.00 -1.00 -7.16
CA PHE A 396 -25.46 -0.89 -7.26
C PHE A 396 -25.99 -1.37 -8.61
N GLN A 397 -27.30 -1.66 -8.68
CA GLN A 397 -27.93 -2.15 -9.91
C GLN A 397 -27.90 -1.14 -11.08
N ASP A 398 -27.79 0.15 -10.81
CA ASP A 398 -27.64 1.21 -11.82
C ASP A 398 -26.22 1.32 -12.39
N GLY A 399 -25.27 0.58 -11.82
CA GLY A 399 -23.87 0.60 -12.21
C GLY A 399 -22.97 1.51 -11.39
N SER A 400 -23.51 2.39 -10.55
CA SER A 400 -22.73 3.13 -9.55
C SER A 400 -22.21 2.18 -8.45
N ALA A 401 -21.35 2.66 -7.57
CA ALA A 401 -20.76 1.82 -6.53
C ALA A 401 -20.60 2.58 -5.22
N TYR A 402 -20.53 1.87 -4.11
CA TYR A 402 -20.00 2.43 -2.89
C TYR A 402 -18.54 2.82 -3.10
N HIS A 403 -18.18 4.02 -2.66
CA HIS A 403 -16.79 4.49 -2.75
C HIS A 403 -15.83 3.68 -1.88
N GLN A 404 -16.31 3.12 -0.77
CA GLN A 404 -15.55 2.28 0.15
C GLN A 404 -16.40 1.14 0.70
N TYR A 405 -15.73 0.05 1.11
CA TYR A 405 -16.35 -1.04 1.85
C TYR A 405 -15.53 -1.40 3.11
N GLN A 406 -16.19 -2.05 4.05
CA GLN A 406 -15.59 -2.40 5.33
C GLN A 406 -14.78 -3.71 5.18
N PRO A 407 -13.50 -3.75 5.58
CA PRO A 407 -12.62 -4.90 5.33
C PRO A 407 -13.11 -6.22 5.93
N LEU A 408 -13.66 -6.19 7.14
CA LEU A 408 -14.07 -7.38 7.88
C LEU A 408 -15.38 -7.96 7.35
N THR A 409 -16.39 -7.12 7.10
CA THR A 409 -17.72 -7.54 6.66
C THR A 409 -17.87 -7.59 5.15
N LYS A 410 -16.97 -6.92 4.42
CA LYS A 410 -16.99 -6.72 2.96
C LYS A 410 -18.23 -6.01 2.44
N LYS A 411 -18.95 -5.29 3.32
CA LYS A 411 -20.14 -4.51 2.96
C LYS A 411 -19.81 -3.07 2.63
N GLY A 412 -20.56 -2.51 1.69
CA GLY A 412 -20.43 -1.11 1.31
C GLY A 412 -20.62 -0.15 2.49
N ASN A 413 -19.86 0.95 2.49
CA ASN A 413 -19.90 1.97 3.54
C ASN A 413 -20.91 3.06 3.16
N SER A 414 -22.09 3.03 3.80
CA SER A 414 -23.18 3.99 3.56
C SER A 414 -22.87 5.40 4.06
N ASP A 415 -21.93 5.59 4.99
CA ASP A 415 -21.60 6.92 5.51
C ASP A 415 -20.93 7.79 4.45
N ILE A 416 -20.13 7.15 3.55
CA ILE A 416 -19.53 7.83 2.40
C ILE A 416 -20.47 7.74 1.19
N GLY A 417 -21.11 6.56 0.98
CA GLY A 417 -22.05 6.32 -0.09
C GLY A 417 -21.39 6.17 -1.47
N SER A 418 -22.05 6.73 -2.48
CA SER A 418 -21.66 6.67 -3.91
C SER A 418 -21.49 8.07 -4.50
N GLY A 419 -21.40 8.15 -5.82
CA GLY A 419 -21.39 9.42 -6.58
C GLY A 419 -20.02 9.85 -7.09
N PHE A 420 -18.99 9.05 -6.88
CA PHE A 420 -17.68 9.22 -7.54
C PHE A 420 -17.76 8.52 -8.90
N ASN A 421 -17.95 9.29 -9.95
CA ASN A 421 -18.38 8.72 -11.21
C ASN A 421 -17.29 8.03 -12.02
N ASP A 422 -16.03 8.10 -11.58
CA ASP A 422 -14.95 7.27 -12.12
C ASP A 422 -14.94 5.84 -11.55
N ASP A 423 -15.48 5.61 -10.34
CA ASP A 423 -15.45 4.32 -9.64
C ASP A 423 -15.86 3.14 -10.53
N PRO A 424 -17.00 3.17 -11.26
CA PRO A 424 -17.45 2.04 -12.07
C PRO A 424 -16.45 1.57 -13.13
N LEU A 425 -15.72 2.48 -13.77
CA LEU A 425 -14.77 2.14 -14.83
C LEU A 425 -13.54 1.39 -14.31
N TRP A 426 -13.17 1.60 -13.05
CA TRP A 426 -12.04 0.89 -12.44
C TRP A 426 -12.31 -0.61 -12.26
N LEU A 427 -13.58 -1.02 -12.10
CA LEU A 427 -13.93 -2.44 -12.06
C LEU A 427 -13.62 -3.14 -13.39
N ILE A 428 -13.87 -2.46 -14.53
CA ILE A 428 -13.48 -2.97 -15.85
C ILE A 428 -11.96 -3.11 -15.92
N ALA A 429 -11.21 -2.10 -15.48
CA ALA A 429 -9.75 -2.11 -15.49
C ALA A 429 -9.17 -3.31 -14.73
N GLY A 430 -9.61 -3.51 -13.48
CA GLY A 430 -9.14 -4.62 -12.63
C GLY A 430 -9.50 -5.99 -13.19
N THR A 431 -10.74 -6.14 -13.67
CA THR A 431 -11.21 -7.41 -14.26
C THR A 431 -10.48 -7.73 -15.56
N SER A 432 -10.31 -6.75 -16.44
CA SER A 432 -9.58 -6.92 -17.71
C SER A 432 -8.11 -7.29 -17.47
N ALA A 433 -7.45 -6.64 -16.51
CA ALA A 433 -6.07 -6.98 -16.14
C ALA A 433 -5.97 -8.43 -15.61
N TYR A 434 -6.91 -8.87 -14.80
CA TYR A 434 -6.96 -10.24 -14.30
C TYR A 434 -7.13 -11.24 -15.46
N VAL A 435 -8.07 -11.02 -16.35
CA VAL A 435 -8.33 -11.94 -17.48
C VAL A 435 -7.14 -11.99 -18.44
N ARG A 436 -6.50 -10.85 -18.74
CA ARG A 436 -5.27 -10.84 -19.56
C ARG A 436 -4.15 -11.64 -18.91
N GLU A 437 -3.94 -11.45 -17.61
CA GLU A 437 -2.87 -12.13 -16.88
C GLU A 437 -3.09 -13.64 -16.79
N THR A 438 -4.28 -14.05 -16.40
CA THR A 438 -4.57 -15.46 -16.10
C THR A 438 -5.11 -16.27 -17.27
N GLY A 439 -5.79 -15.63 -18.21
CA GLY A 439 -6.62 -16.30 -19.23
C GLY A 439 -7.93 -16.88 -18.67
N ASP A 440 -8.23 -16.64 -17.38
CA ASP A 440 -9.45 -17.16 -16.73
C ASP A 440 -10.67 -16.31 -17.07
N THR A 441 -11.42 -16.74 -18.08
CA THR A 441 -12.70 -16.12 -18.44
C THR A 441 -13.87 -16.57 -17.57
N SER A 442 -13.70 -17.61 -16.73
CA SER A 442 -14.77 -18.12 -15.86
C SER A 442 -15.25 -17.08 -14.84
N ILE A 443 -14.38 -16.14 -14.47
CA ILE A 443 -14.75 -15.04 -13.58
C ILE A 443 -15.89 -14.21 -14.17
N LEU A 444 -15.97 -14.05 -15.50
CA LEU A 444 -16.95 -13.21 -16.18
C LEU A 444 -18.38 -13.78 -16.05
N THR A 445 -18.50 -15.09 -15.84
CA THR A 445 -19.78 -15.79 -15.62
C THR A 445 -20.10 -16.01 -14.16
N GLN A 446 -19.19 -15.64 -13.25
CA GLN A 446 -19.40 -15.77 -11.82
C GLN A 446 -20.58 -14.89 -11.39
N MET A 447 -21.54 -15.49 -10.67
CA MET A 447 -22.66 -14.76 -10.09
C MET A 447 -22.17 -13.92 -8.92
N VAL A 448 -22.45 -12.63 -8.96
CA VAL A 448 -22.04 -11.62 -7.98
C VAL A 448 -23.25 -10.81 -7.56
N PRO A 449 -23.48 -10.55 -6.27
CA PRO A 449 -24.60 -9.74 -5.81
C PRO A 449 -24.38 -8.26 -6.14
N PHE A 450 -25.47 -7.52 -6.31
CA PHE A 450 -25.48 -6.06 -6.21
C PHE A 450 -25.78 -5.65 -4.77
N ASP A 451 -25.11 -4.59 -4.27
CA ASP A 451 -25.32 -4.06 -2.91
C ASP A 451 -25.23 -5.14 -1.82
N ASN A 452 -24.34 -6.11 -2.01
CA ASN A 452 -24.16 -7.28 -1.14
C ASN A 452 -25.46 -8.13 -0.94
N ASP A 453 -26.47 -7.99 -1.81
CA ASP A 453 -27.73 -8.72 -1.75
C ASP A 453 -27.77 -9.86 -2.79
N MET A 454 -27.61 -11.10 -2.34
CA MET A 454 -27.60 -12.28 -3.19
C MET A 454 -28.93 -12.51 -3.93
N SER A 455 -30.02 -11.89 -3.50
CA SER A 455 -31.34 -12.02 -4.20
C SER A 455 -31.35 -11.29 -5.55
N VAL A 456 -30.42 -10.38 -5.77
CA VAL A 456 -30.26 -9.57 -6.99
C VAL A 456 -28.89 -9.77 -7.64
N ALA A 457 -28.36 -10.99 -7.61
CA ALA A 457 -27.08 -11.33 -8.21
C ALA A 457 -27.17 -11.47 -9.73
N ALA A 458 -26.09 -11.12 -10.42
CA ALA A 458 -25.91 -11.27 -11.86
C ALA A 458 -24.48 -11.75 -12.18
N PRO A 459 -24.22 -12.24 -13.41
CA PRO A 459 -22.84 -12.51 -13.83
C PRO A 459 -21.95 -11.27 -13.75
N LEU A 460 -20.66 -11.44 -13.43
CA LEU A 460 -19.73 -10.32 -13.36
C LEU A 460 -19.71 -9.50 -14.68
N MET A 461 -19.90 -10.15 -15.83
CA MET A 461 -19.98 -9.45 -17.11
C MET A 461 -21.13 -8.43 -17.16
N ASP A 462 -22.27 -8.69 -16.50
CA ASP A 462 -23.37 -7.74 -16.37
C ASP A 462 -23.01 -6.54 -15.46
N HIS A 463 -22.21 -6.77 -14.41
CA HIS A 463 -21.62 -5.69 -13.60
C HIS A 463 -20.75 -4.76 -14.44
N LEU A 464 -19.89 -5.34 -15.32
CA LEU A 464 -19.03 -4.54 -16.21
C LEU A 464 -19.85 -3.77 -17.23
N LYS A 465 -20.90 -4.40 -17.78
CA LYS A 465 -21.85 -3.73 -18.68
C LYS A 465 -22.51 -2.53 -18.01
N ARG A 466 -23.01 -2.71 -16.81
CA ARG A 466 -23.64 -1.63 -16.04
C ARG A 466 -22.63 -0.51 -15.67
N SER A 467 -21.37 -0.86 -15.41
CA SER A 467 -20.31 0.15 -15.24
C SER A 467 -20.14 1.05 -16.47
N LEU A 468 -20.13 0.44 -17.64
CA LEU A 468 -20.05 1.20 -18.91
C LEU A 468 -21.33 2.00 -19.16
N ASP A 469 -22.50 1.36 -19.01
CA ASP A 469 -23.81 1.97 -19.25
C ASP A 469 -24.09 3.13 -18.28
N TYR A 470 -23.58 3.06 -17.04
CA TYR A 470 -23.68 4.16 -16.09
C TYR A 470 -23.08 5.44 -16.67
N ILE A 471 -21.89 5.37 -17.22
CA ILE A 471 -21.25 6.54 -17.84
C ILE A 471 -22.01 7.01 -19.10
N ILE A 472 -22.48 6.07 -19.92
CA ILE A 472 -23.27 6.40 -21.13
C ILE A 472 -24.54 7.16 -20.78
N ASN A 473 -25.18 6.79 -19.67
CA ASN A 473 -26.44 7.39 -19.20
C ASN A 473 -26.24 8.67 -18.37
N HIS A 474 -24.99 8.98 -17.97
CA HIS A 474 -24.64 10.15 -17.17
C HIS A 474 -23.67 11.06 -17.94
N LYS A 475 -24.16 11.64 -19.05
CA LYS A 475 -23.42 12.62 -19.85
C LYS A 475 -24.02 14.01 -19.67
N GLY A 476 -23.13 15.01 -19.66
CA GLY A 476 -23.52 16.41 -19.58
C GLY A 476 -23.72 17.07 -20.95
N PRO A 477 -23.78 18.42 -20.98
CA PRO A 477 -24.10 19.19 -22.19
C PRO A 477 -23.14 19.01 -23.36
N HIS A 478 -21.88 18.66 -23.10
CA HIS A 478 -20.84 18.44 -24.10
C HIS A 478 -20.69 16.95 -24.50
N ASN A 479 -21.60 16.09 -24.06
CA ASN A 479 -21.54 14.63 -24.21
C ASN A 479 -20.29 14.00 -23.53
N LEU A 480 -19.71 14.70 -22.58
CA LEU A 480 -18.67 14.20 -21.67
C LEU A 480 -19.32 13.60 -20.41
N PRO A 481 -18.65 12.72 -19.68
CA PRO A 481 -19.21 12.15 -18.47
C PRO A 481 -19.44 13.19 -17.37
N LEU A 482 -20.57 13.11 -16.69
CA LEU A 482 -20.82 13.89 -15.47
C LEU A 482 -19.83 13.46 -14.37
N ILE A 483 -19.27 14.42 -13.65
CA ILE A 483 -18.26 14.13 -12.60
C ILE A 483 -18.88 13.55 -11.33
N GLY A 484 -20.15 13.84 -11.05
CA GLY A 484 -20.80 13.50 -9.80
C GLY A 484 -20.26 14.30 -8.62
N ARG A 485 -20.01 13.64 -7.51
CA ARG A 485 -19.43 14.21 -6.28
C ARG A 485 -17.96 14.63 -6.50
N ALA A 486 -17.20 13.78 -7.16
CA ALA A 486 -15.83 13.98 -7.64
C ALA A 486 -15.48 12.84 -8.61
N ASP A 487 -14.33 12.92 -9.25
CA ASP A 487 -13.68 11.80 -9.92
C ASP A 487 -12.48 11.31 -9.08
N TRP A 488 -11.43 10.76 -9.70
CA TRP A 488 -10.22 10.32 -9.01
C TRP A 488 -9.63 11.39 -8.08
N ASN A 489 -9.75 12.67 -8.44
CA ASN A 489 -9.40 13.77 -7.57
C ASN A 489 -10.57 14.09 -6.65
N ASP A 490 -10.61 13.46 -5.48
CA ASP A 490 -11.67 13.61 -4.48
C ASP A 490 -11.92 15.06 -4.07
N CYS A 491 -10.95 15.94 -4.30
CA CYS A 491 -10.98 17.34 -3.89
C CYS A 491 -11.53 18.29 -4.98
N LEU A 492 -11.79 17.78 -6.20
CA LEU A 492 -12.43 18.55 -7.26
C LEU A 492 -13.95 18.39 -7.19
N ASN A 493 -14.62 19.28 -6.45
CA ASN A 493 -16.02 19.12 -6.05
C ASN A 493 -16.91 20.12 -6.79
N LEU A 494 -17.17 19.86 -8.07
CA LEU A 494 -17.85 20.80 -8.96
C LEU A 494 -19.37 20.90 -8.76
N ASN A 495 -19.95 20.08 -7.90
CA ASN A 495 -21.37 20.08 -7.55
C ASN A 495 -21.65 20.33 -6.05
N CYS A 496 -20.62 20.50 -5.22
CA CYS A 496 -20.75 20.61 -3.77
C CYS A 496 -20.47 22.05 -3.32
N PHE A 497 -21.52 22.88 -3.28
CA PHE A 497 -21.41 24.33 -3.02
C PHE A 497 -21.49 24.68 -1.53
N SER A 498 -20.77 24.00 -0.65
CA SER A 498 -20.76 24.39 0.76
C SER A 498 -19.81 25.56 1.02
N ALA A 499 -20.34 26.65 1.57
CA ALA A 499 -19.59 27.85 1.94
C ALA A 499 -19.21 27.88 3.44
N HIS A 500 -19.65 26.91 4.23
CA HIS A 500 -19.43 26.89 5.68
C HIS A 500 -18.13 26.21 6.05
N PRO A 501 -17.25 26.88 6.84
CA PRO A 501 -16.04 26.24 7.35
C PRO A 501 -16.36 24.97 8.16
N GLY A 502 -15.62 23.92 7.95
CA GLY A 502 -15.79 22.64 8.66
C GLY A 502 -16.82 21.68 8.05
N GLU A 503 -17.52 22.05 6.99
CA GLU A 503 -18.30 21.10 6.19
C GLU A 503 -17.36 20.30 5.28
N SER A 504 -17.60 19.01 5.19
CA SER A 504 -16.93 18.15 4.22
C SER A 504 -17.69 18.19 2.90
N PHE A 505 -17.05 18.58 1.81
CA PHE A 505 -17.64 18.54 0.47
C PHE A 505 -18.03 17.16 0.02
N GLN A 506 -17.42 16.12 0.59
CA GLN A 506 -17.76 14.73 0.31
C GLN A 506 -19.04 14.27 1.04
N THR A 507 -19.43 14.93 2.12
CA THR A 507 -20.56 14.53 2.97
C THR A 507 -21.72 15.49 2.97
N PHE A 508 -21.53 16.77 2.62
CA PHE A 508 -22.54 17.83 2.62
C PHE A 508 -22.75 18.41 1.23
N GLY A 509 -23.89 19.05 1.03
CA GLY A 509 -24.25 19.69 -0.21
C GLY A 509 -24.71 18.71 -1.30
N PRO A 510 -25.07 19.22 -2.49
CA PRO A 510 -25.37 18.39 -3.65
C PRO A 510 -24.14 17.55 -4.03
N SER A 511 -24.35 16.27 -4.28
CA SER A 511 -23.27 15.36 -4.72
C SER A 511 -23.35 15.03 -6.21
N GLU A 512 -24.41 15.50 -6.89
CA GLU A 512 -24.67 15.25 -8.29
C GLU A 512 -25.24 16.51 -8.95
N GLY A 513 -25.05 16.62 -10.27
CA GLY A 513 -25.59 17.71 -11.07
C GLY A 513 -25.59 17.32 -12.55
N PRO A 514 -26.44 17.96 -13.36
CA PRO A 514 -26.62 17.59 -14.77
C PRO A 514 -25.63 18.28 -15.72
N VAL A 515 -24.67 19.08 -15.21
CA VAL A 515 -23.85 19.99 -16.03
C VAL A 515 -22.35 19.75 -15.86
N ALA A 516 -21.87 19.54 -14.63
CA ALA A 516 -20.44 19.40 -14.39
C ALA A 516 -19.87 18.10 -14.97
N GLU A 517 -18.87 18.21 -15.85
CA GLU A 517 -18.33 17.11 -16.65
C GLU A 517 -16.82 16.92 -16.42
N SER A 518 -16.34 15.69 -16.53
CA SER A 518 -14.92 15.32 -16.37
C SER A 518 -14.32 14.81 -17.68
N VAL A 519 -13.28 15.47 -18.18
CA VAL A 519 -12.49 15.02 -19.34
C VAL A 519 -11.59 13.85 -18.94
N PHE A 520 -11.18 13.75 -17.66
CA PHE A 520 -10.45 12.61 -17.15
C PHE A 520 -11.27 11.32 -17.24
N ILE A 521 -12.54 11.32 -16.77
CA ILE A 521 -13.44 10.17 -16.90
C ILE A 521 -13.67 9.82 -18.37
N ALA A 522 -13.75 10.83 -19.26
CA ALA A 522 -13.89 10.59 -20.69
C ALA A 522 -12.68 9.83 -21.25
N GLY A 523 -11.46 10.19 -20.86
CA GLY A 523 -10.24 9.44 -21.22
C GLY A 523 -10.25 8.01 -20.67
N MET A 524 -10.68 7.82 -19.43
CA MET A 524 -10.90 6.48 -18.84
C MET A 524 -11.91 5.67 -19.65
N PHE A 525 -13.01 6.28 -20.03
CA PHE A 525 -14.06 5.61 -20.82
C PHE A 525 -13.53 5.10 -22.16
N VAL A 526 -12.71 5.88 -22.86
CA VAL A 526 -12.06 5.45 -24.10
C VAL A 526 -11.18 4.22 -23.83
N LYS A 527 -10.35 4.25 -22.80
CA LYS A 527 -9.44 3.14 -22.45
C LYS A 527 -10.21 1.89 -22.06
N TYR A 528 -11.05 1.99 -21.05
CA TYR A 528 -11.71 0.83 -20.44
C TYR A 528 -12.94 0.36 -21.20
N GLY A 529 -13.58 1.23 -21.98
CA GLY A 529 -14.61 0.83 -22.94
C GLY A 529 -14.07 -0.08 -24.05
N GLU A 530 -12.87 0.16 -24.57
CA GLU A 530 -12.21 -0.76 -25.51
C GLU A 530 -11.84 -2.09 -24.82
N GLU A 531 -11.34 -2.06 -23.60
CA GLU A 531 -11.04 -3.28 -22.82
C GLU A 531 -12.32 -4.10 -22.55
N TYR A 532 -13.44 -3.43 -22.26
CA TYR A 532 -14.74 -4.08 -22.13
C TYR A 532 -15.19 -4.74 -23.44
N ALA A 533 -15.02 -4.05 -24.58
CA ALA A 533 -15.34 -4.62 -25.88
C ALA A 533 -14.52 -5.89 -26.17
N GLN A 534 -13.24 -5.91 -25.80
CA GLN A 534 -12.39 -7.10 -25.93
C GLN A 534 -12.89 -8.25 -25.04
N LEU A 535 -13.35 -7.98 -23.84
CA LEU A 535 -13.97 -9.00 -22.97
C LEU A 535 -15.27 -9.54 -23.58
N CYS A 536 -16.10 -8.69 -24.22
CA CYS A 536 -17.28 -9.15 -24.95
C CYS A 536 -16.90 -10.10 -26.09
N GLU A 537 -15.90 -9.77 -26.90
CA GLU A 537 -15.38 -10.64 -27.96
C GLU A 537 -14.90 -11.99 -27.42
N LEU A 538 -14.18 -12.01 -26.30
CA LEU A 538 -13.77 -13.26 -25.63
C LEU A 538 -14.95 -14.13 -25.21
N MET A 539 -16.09 -13.50 -24.87
CA MET A 539 -17.34 -14.18 -24.53
C MET A 539 -18.21 -14.50 -25.75
N GLY A 540 -17.80 -14.12 -26.96
CA GLY A 540 -18.54 -14.33 -28.20
C GLY A 540 -19.70 -13.38 -28.43
N ASP A 541 -19.74 -12.23 -27.73
CA ASP A 541 -20.76 -11.19 -27.89
C ASP A 541 -20.23 -10.03 -28.77
N ASP A 542 -20.04 -10.30 -30.04
CA ASP A 542 -19.57 -9.32 -31.03
C ASP A 542 -20.53 -8.14 -31.18
N THR A 543 -21.83 -8.34 -30.93
CA THR A 543 -22.85 -7.29 -30.99
C THR A 543 -22.64 -6.25 -29.89
N GLU A 544 -22.45 -6.70 -28.66
CA GLU A 544 -22.16 -5.82 -27.53
C GLU A 544 -20.78 -5.16 -27.66
N ALA A 545 -19.78 -5.89 -28.16
CA ALA A 545 -18.47 -5.34 -28.46
C ALA A 545 -18.55 -4.18 -29.47
N ALA A 546 -19.32 -4.36 -30.55
CA ALA A 546 -19.54 -3.30 -31.53
C ALA A 546 -20.31 -2.09 -30.95
N ARG A 547 -21.31 -2.32 -30.08
CA ARG A 547 -22.01 -1.26 -29.35
C ARG A 547 -21.03 -0.45 -28.48
N ALA A 548 -20.21 -1.15 -27.68
CA ALA A 548 -19.24 -0.51 -26.80
C ALA A 548 -18.24 0.35 -27.59
N ARG A 549 -17.68 -0.15 -28.69
CA ARG A 549 -16.77 0.60 -29.56
C ARG A 549 -17.41 1.81 -30.21
N LYS A 550 -18.69 1.74 -30.53
CA LYS A 550 -19.44 2.90 -31.04
C LYS A 550 -19.51 4.03 -29.99
N GLU A 551 -19.80 3.67 -28.74
CA GLU A 551 -19.82 4.64 -27.64
C GLU A 551 -18.40 5.16 -27.31
N VAL A 552 -17.38 4.32 -27.38
CA VAL A 552 -15.96 4.72 -27.26
C VAL A 552 -15.60 5.76 -28.32
N GLN A 553 -15.96 5.52 -29.58
CA GLN A 553 -15.70 6.47 -30.65
C GLN A 553 -16.45 7.79 -30.44
N ALA A 554 -17.71 7.73 -29.99
CA ALA A 554 -18.48 8.94 -29.70
C ALA A 554 -17.84 9.77 -28.55
N MET A 555 -17.31 9.10 -27.54
CA MET A 555 -16.58 9.75 -26.45
C MET A 555 -15.25 10.34 -26.93
N TYR A 556 -14.51 9.61 -27.76
CA TYR A 556 -13.29 10.09 -28.39
C TYR A 556 -13.54 11.39 -29.16
N ASP A 557 -14.59 11.42 -29.98
CA ASP A 557 -14.99 12.59 -30.77
C ASP A 557 -15.40 13.78 -29.87
N ALA A 558 -16.11 13.50 -28.77
CA ALA A 558 -16.47 14.53 -27.77
C ALA A 558 -15.25 15.14 -27.08
N ILE A 559 -14.24 14.33 -26.72
CA ILE A 559 -12.98 14.83 -26.16
C ILE A 559 -12.27 15.75 -27.14
N LEU A 560 -12.16 15.35 -28.40
CA LEU A 560 -11.50 16.18 -29.43
C LEU A 560 -12.23 17.51 -29.66
N LYS A 561 -13.56 17.48 -29.63
CA LYS A 561 -14.39 18.66 -29.90
C LYS A 561 -14.45 19.63 -28.73
N ASP A 562 -14.76 19.14 -27.55
CA ASP A 562 -15.10 19.98 -26.40
C ASP A 562 -14.08 19.80 -25.23
N GLY A 563 -13.25 18.76 -25.25
CA GLY A 563 -12.21 18.51 -24.23
C GLY A 563 -10.82 19.07 -24.56
N TRP A 564 -10.65 19.75 -25.70
CA TRP A 564 -9.35 20.28 -26.15
C TRP A 564 -9.28 21.82 -26.07
N ASP A 565 -8.17 22.37 -25.54
CA ASP A 565 -7.97 23.81 -25.35
C ASP A 565 -6.80 24.39 -26.17
N GLY A 566 -6.52 23.82 -27.33
CA GLY A 566 -5.49 24.28 -28.26
C GLY A 566 -4.10 23.71 -28.05
N ASP A 567 -3.62 23.57 -26.81
CA ASP A 567 -2.31 23.01 -26.45
C ASP A 567 -2.37 21.87 -25.43
N TRP A 568 -3.50 21.68 -24.74
CA TRP A 568 -3.71 20.60 -23.78
C TRP A 568 -5.20 20.24 -23.62
N PHE A 569 -5.50 19.13 -22.99
CA PHE A 569 -6.86 18.72 -22.66
C PHE A 569 -7.40 19.49 -21.46
N VAL A 570 -8.62 20.01 -21.56
CA VAL A 570 -9.36 20.64 -20.47
C VAL A 570 -9.53 19.63 -19.32
N ARG A 571 -9.53 20.10 -18.09
CA ARG A 571 -9.75 19.21 -16.93
C ARG A 571 -11.21 18.81 -16.79
N ALA A 572 -12.09 19.79 -16.86
CA ALA A 572 -13.51 19.62 -16.58
C ALA A 572 -14.31 20.82 -17.06
N TYR A 573 -15.64 20.68 -17.01
CA TYR A 573 -16.60 21.78 -17.00
C TYR A 573 -17.25 21.85 -15.62
N ASP A 574 -17.39 23.04 -15.05
CA ASP A 574 -18.07 23.22 -13.76
C ASP A 574 -19.60 23.19 -13.90
N ALA A 575 -20.32 23.35 -12.79
CA ALA A 575 -21.79 23.34 -12.77
C ALA A 575 -22.44 24.49 -13.55
N TYR A 576 -21.66 25.47 -13.97
CA TYR A 576 -22.10 26.63 -14.78
C TYR A 576 -21.62 26.53 -16.24
N SER A 577 -21.06 25.39 -16.64
CA SER A 577 -20.45 25.17 -17.97
C SER A 577 -19.20 26.02 -18.23
N HIS A 578 -18.51 26.49 -17.20
CA HIS A 578 -17.21 27.12 -17.38
C HIS A 578 -16.13 26.04 -17.42
N LYS A 579 -15.12 26.27 -18.25
CA LYS A 579 -13.96 25.37 -18.33
C LYS A 579 -13.11 25.45 -17.06
N VAL A 580 -12.67 24.29 -16.60
CA VAL A 580 -11.67 24.09 -15.56
C VAL A 580 -10.43 23.47 -16.21
N GLY A 581 -9.24 23.97 -15.90
CA GLY A 581 -8.03 23.48 -16.55
C GLY A 581 -7.86 24.00 -18.00
N SER A 582 -8.22 25.24 -18.22
CA SER A 582 -8.13 25.94 -19.51
C SER A 582 -7.23 27.17 -19.39
N ARG A 583 -6.64 27.57 -20.52
CA ARG A 583 -5.93 28.86 -20.62
C ARG A 583 -6.78 30.07 -20.28
N GLU A 584 -8.11 29.94 -20.32
CA GLU A 584 -9.07 30.99 -19.95
C GLU A 584 -9.12 31.23 -18.44
N CYS A 585 -8.67 30.22 -17.64
CA CYS A 585 -8.63 30.31 -16.18
C CYS A 585 -7.46 31.19 -15.72
N ARG A 586 -7.66 31.94 -14.64
CA ARG A 586 -6.58 32.70 -13.99
C ARG A 586 -5.59 31.77 -13.27
N GLU A 587 -6.10 30.77 -12.57
CA GLU A 587 -5.39 29.76 -11.80
C GLU A 587 -5.86 28.37 -12.24
N GLY A 588 -5.11 27.30 -11.97
CA GLY A 588 -5.50 25.97 -12.38
C GLY A 588 -5.67 25.83 -13.90
N GLN A 589 -4.77 26.39 -14.71
CA GLN A 589 -4.89 26.42 -16.18
C GLN A 589 -4.68 25.05 -16.82
N ILE A 590 -3.81 24.21 -16.23
CA ILE A 590 -3.52 22.87 -16.72
C ILE A 590 -3.48 21.88 -15.56
N TYR A 591 -4.07 20.71 -15.77
CA TYR A 591 -4.09 19.58 -14.82
C TYR A 591 -3.49 18.36 -15.48
N ILE A 592 -2.80 17.54 -14.68
CA ILE A 592 -2.08 16.34 -15.15
C ILE A 592 -3.01 15.21 -15.59
N GLU A 593 -4.15 15.02 -14.91
CA GLU A 593 -5.00 13.83 -15.05
C GLU A 593 -5.49 13.61 -16.48
N PRO A 594 -6.10 14.59 -17.16
CA PRO A 594 -6.56 14.38 -18.54
C PRO A 594 -5.40 14.26 -19.53
N GLN A 595 -4.26 14.93 -19.28
CA GLN A 595 -3.11 14.82 -20.17
C GLN A 595 -2.55 13.39 -20.17
N GLY A 596 -2.35 12.81 -19.00
CA GLY A 596 -1.88 11.43 -18.86
C GLY A 596 -2.91 10.44 -19.43
N PHE A 597 -4.14 10.48 -18.94
CA PHE A 597 -5.14 9.44 -19.26
C PHE A 597 -5.67 9.49 -20.68
N CYS A 598 -5.95 10.66 -21.25
CA CYS A 598 -6.38 10.76 -22.64
C CYS A 598 -5.29 10.23 -23.58
N VAL A 599 -4.03 10.59 -23.36
CA VAL A 599 -2.94 10.14 -24.23
C VAL A 599 -2.67 8.64 -24.08
N LEU A 600 -2.64 8.11 -22.85
CA LEU A 600 -2.47 6.66 -22.66
C LEU A 600 -3.64 5.83 -23.21
N ALA A 601 -4.82 6.43 -23.35
CA ALA A 601 -5.97 5.86 -24.06
C ALA A 601 -5.88 6.00 -25.59
N GLY A 602 -4.85 6.68 -26.10
CA GLY A 602 -4.64 6.92 -27.54
C GLY A 602 -5.35 8.15 -28.10
N VAL A 603 -6.02 8.95 -27.24
CA VAL A 603 -6.74 10.15 -27.68
C VAL A 603 -5.77 11.22 -28.15
N GLY A 604 -6.01 11.76 -29.33
CA GLY A 604 -5.22 12.83 -29.92
C GLY A 604 -3.86 12.40 -30.49
N VAL A 605 -3.52 11.11 -30.48
CA VAL A 605 -2.25 10.60 -31.03
C VAL A 605 -2.22 10.77 -32.54
N LYS A 606 -3.26 10.35 -33.23
CA LYS A 606 -3.37 10.45 -34.71
C LYS A 606 -3.43 11.90 -35.20
N GLU A 607 -4.01 12.78 -34.39
CA GLU A 607 -4.18 14.19 -34.70
C GLU A 607 -2.97 15.05 -34.30
N GLY A 608 -1.94 14.47 -33.67
CA GLY A 608 -0.77 15.18 -33.17
C GLY A 608 -1.06 16.06 -31.93
N LEU A 609 -2.23 15.92 -31.32
CA LEU A 609 -2.63 16.67 -30.12
C LEU A 609 -1.96 16.12 -28.86
N ALA A 610 -1.78 14.82 -28.79
CA ALA A 610 -1.10 14.14 -27.69
C ALA A 610 0.33 14.68 -27.46
N GLU A 611 1.06 14.92 -28.56
CA GLU A 611 2.39 15.51 -28.47
C GLU A 611 2.36 16.93 -27.88
N LYS A 612 1.42 17.76 -28.29
CA LYS A 612 1.24 19.13 -27.74
C LYS A 612 0.89 19.07 -26.25
N ALA A 613 -0.04 18.18 -25.88
CA ALA A 613 -0.44 18.01 -24.47
C ALA A 613 0.74 17.63 -23.57
N LEU A 614 1.54 16.64 -23.97
CA LEU A 614 2.71 16.20 -23.19
C LEU A 614 3.84 17.23 -23.19
N ASN A 615 4.02 18.00 -24.25
CA ASN A 615 4.95 19.12 -24.26
C ASN A 615 4.49 20.22 -23.29
N SER A 616 3.18 20.52 -23.22
CA SER A 616 2.61 21.45 -22.23
C SER A 616 2.80 20.96 -20.79
N VAL A 617 2.66 19.65 -20.53
CA VAL A 617 2.97 19.04 -19.22
C VAL A 617 4.45 19.27 -18.87
N LYS A 618 5.35 19.00 -19.79
CA LYS A 618 6.80 19.19 -19.58
C LYS A 618 7.13 20.65 -19.30
N GLU A 619 6.55 21.57 -20.03
CA GLU A 619 6.82 23.01 -19.87
C GLU A 619 6.24 23.59 -18.58
N ARG A 620 5.03 23.18 -18.20
CA ARG A 620 4.25 23.84 -17.16
C ARG A 620 4.17 23.09 -15.83
N LEU A 621 4.17 21.76 -15.86
CA LEU A 621 3.97 20.95 -14.66
C LEU A 621 5.24 20.25 -14.16
N ASP A 622 6.27 20.12 -15.00
CA ASP A 622 7.47 19.39 -14.64
C ASP A 622 8.31 20.10 -13.59
N THR A 623 8.87 19.33 -12.67
CA THR A 623 9.74 19.82 -11.61
C THR A 623 10.93 18.86 -11.38
N LYS A 624 11.83 19.24 -10.50
CA LYS A 624 12.93 18.38 -10.07
C LYS A 624 12.47 17.09 -9.40
N TYR A 625 11.34 17.10 -8.69
CA TYR A 625 10.88 16.00 -7.83
C TYR A 625 9.66 15.26 -8.37
N GLY A 626 9.21 15.58 -9.57
CA GLY A 626 8.08 14.96 -10.26
C GLY A 626 7.23 15.97 -11.02
N VAL A 627 6.12 15.52 -11.56
CA VAL A 627 5.16 16.33 -12.30
C VAL A 627 4.04 16.75 -11.35
N MET A 628 3.80 18.08 -11.25
CA MET A 628 2.75 18.63 -10.40
C MET A 628 1.36 18.33 -10.95
N ILE A 629 0.38 18.27 -10.03
CA ILE A 629 -1.00 17.95 -10.40
C ILE A 629 -1.66 19.05 -11.21
N LEU A 630 -1.37 20.31 -10.93
CA LEU A 630 -1.91 21.46 -11.64
C LEU A 630 -0.98 22.71 -11.57
N GLN A 631 -1.20 23.68 -12.45
CA GLN A 631 -0.56 25.00 -12.43
C GLN A 631 -1.42 26.05 -13.16
N PRO A 632 -1.36 27.37 -12.79
CA PRO A 632 -0.84 27.88 -11.52
C PRO A 632 -1.62 27.39 -10.31
N ALA A 633 -1.00 27.39 -9.12
CA ALA A 633 -1.68 27.02 -7.89
C ALA A 633 -2.81 28.00 -7.56
N TYR A 634 -3.86 27.51 -6.90
CA TYR A 634 -4.90 28.34 -6.35
C TYR A 634 -4.39 29.11 -5.13
N THR A 635 -4.64 30.41 -5.10
CA THR A 635 -4.23 31.31 -4.01
C THR A 635 -5.40 31.77 -3.14
N GLU A 636 -6.63 31.47 -3.54
CA GLU A 636 -7.86 31.73 -2.82
C GLU A 636 -8.85 30.57 -2.97
N TYR A 637 -9.81 30.49 -2.05
CA TYR A 637 -10.85 29.47 -2.10
C TYR A 637 -11.90 29.80 -3.16
N HIS A 638 -12.19 28.82 -4.02
CA HIS A 638 -13.19 28.88 -5.07
C HIS A 638 -14.35 27.94 -4.75
N LEU A 639 -15.50 28.50 -4.42
CA LEU A 639 -16.68 27.73 -4.03
C LEU A 639 -17.10 26.71 -5.12
N GLU A 640 -16.99 27.10 -6.39
CA GLU A 640 -17.35 26.30 -7.56
C GLU A 640 -16.37 25.15 -7.86
N LEU A 641 -15.19 25.16 -7.28
CA LEU A 641 -14.16 24.13 -7.46
C LEU A 641 -14.02 23.20 -6.25
N GLY A 642 -14.37 23.71 -5.07
CA GLY A 642 -14.34 22.96 -3.84
C GLY A 642 -12.96 22.84 -3.21
N GLU A 643 -12.72 21.70 -2.59
CA GLU A 643 -11.60 21.45 -1.67
C GLU A 643 -10.21 21.60 -2.31
N VAL A 644 -10.08 21.38 -3.62
CA VAL A 644 -8.82 21.56 -4.36
C VAL A 644 -8.23 22.95 -4.16
N SER A 645 -9.07 23.96 -4.01
CA SER A 645 -8.66 25.36 -3.81
C SER A 645 -8.49 25.76 -2.33
N SER A 646 -8.74 24.87 -1.40
CA SER A 646 -8.62 25.12 0.05
C SER A 646 -7.21 24.88 0.61
N TYR A 647 -6.40 24.08 -0.08
CA TYR A 647 -5.05 23.76 0.38
C TYR A 647 -4.06 24.90 0.06
N PRO A 648 -3.02 25.09 0.87
CA PRO A 648 -1.95 26.03 0.53
C PRO A 648 -1.29 25.67 -0.80
N PRO A 649 -0.81 26.65 -1.58
CA PRO A 649 -0.09 26.40 -2.83
C PRO A 649 1.07 25.43 -2.69
N GLY A 650 1.14 24.47 -3.58
CA GLY A 650 2.19 23.42 -3.62
C GLY A 650 1.92 22.23 -2.71
N TYR A 651 0.79 22.17 -2.00
CA TYR A 651 0.46 21.04 -1.14
C TYR A 651 -0.77 20.28 -1.64
N LYS A 652 -0.74 18.97 -1.45
CA LYS A 652 -1.81 18.06 -1.82
C LYS A 652 -2.27 18.28 -3.26
N GLU A 653 -3.57 18.35 -3.50
CA GLU A 653 -4.16 18.54 -4.83
C GLU A 653 -4.03 19.98 -5.36
N ASN A 654 -3.57 20.93 -4.55
CA ASN A 654 -3.33 22.31 -5.01
C ASN A 654 -1.86 22.49 -5.42
N ALA A 655 -1.51 22.07 -6.63
CA ALA A 655 -0.17 22.17 -7.22
C ALA A 655 0.92 21.36 -6.49
N GLY A 656 0.57 20.38 -5.67
CA GLY A 656 1.49 19.36 -5.18
C GLY A 656 1.90 18.40 -6.31
N ILE A 657 2.90 17.56 -6.05
CA ILE A 657 3.27 16.44 -6.91
C ILE A 657 2.55 15.22 -6.36
N PHE A 658 1.49 14.79 -7.03
CA PHE A 658 0.78 13.57 -6.67
C PHE A 658 1.46 12.39 -7.39
N CYS A 659 2.17 11.56 -6.64
CA CYS A 659 3.02 10.52 -7.24
C CYS A 659 2.20 9.44 -7.98
N HIS A 660 0.91 9.28 -7.63
CA HIS A 660 -0.01 8.32 -8.22
C HIS A 660 -0.26 8.57 -9.72
N ASN A 661 -0.38 9.83 -10.14
CA ASN A 661 -0.67 10.16 -11.55
C ASN A 661 0.56 10.47 -12.40
N ASN A 662 1.74 10.53 -11.80
CA ASN A 662 3.00 10.66 -12.53
C ASN A 662 3.25 9.47 -13.49
N PRO A 663 3.00 8.20 -13.09
CA PRO A 663 3.06 7.06 -14.00
C PRO A 663 2.13 7.17 -15.21
N TRP A 664 0.96 7.80 -15.09
CA TRP A 664 0.07 7.98 -16.25
C TRP A 664 0.70 8.81 -17.33
N VAL A 665 1.42 9.88 -16.95
CA VAL A 665 2.16 10.71 -17.93
C VAL A 665 3.36 9.96 -18.48
N SER A 666 4.09 9.21 -17.65
CA SER A 666 5.20 8.37 -18.11
C SER A 666 4.74 7.33 -19.13
N ILE A 667 3.61 6.65 -18.87
CA ILE A 667 2.98 5.71 -19.82
C ILE A 667 2.58 6.45 -21.10
N ALA A 668 1.97 7.63 -21.01
CA ALA A 668 1.61 8.45 -22.16
C ALA A 668 2.83 8.80 -23.03
N GLU A 669 3.97 9.11 -22.44
CA GLU A 669 5.23 9.35 -23.17
C GLU A 669 5.69 8.08 -23.90
N THR A 670 5.51 6.88 -23.31
CA THR A 670 5.84 5.62 -24.02
C THR A 670 4.93 5.36 -25.21
N VAL A 671 3.66 5.81 -25.18
CA VAL A 671 2.74 5.73 -26.32
C VAL A 671 3.28 6.53 -27.51
N LEU A 672 3.94 7.65 -27.25
CA LEU A 672 4.61 8.46 -28.27
C LEU A 672 6.05 8.00 -28.59
N GLY A 673 6.53 6.92 -27.97
CA GLY A 673 7.89 6.40 -28.20
C GLY A 673 9.00 7.23 -27.55
N ARG A 674 8.69 8.06 -26.56
CA ARG A 674 9.64 8.95 -25.87
C ARG A 674 10.22 8.31 -24.60
N GLY A 675 11.10 7.33 -24.77
CA GLY A 675 11.67 6.52 -23.68
C GLY A 675 12.52 7.34 -22.69
N ASP A 676 13.33 8.28 -23.17
CA ASP A 676 14.11 9.18 -22.32
C ASP A 676 13.21 9.96 -21.35
N ARG A 677 12.09 10.50 -21.86
CA ARG A 677 11.18 11.29 -21.05
C ARG A 677 10.36 10.44 -20.09
N ALA A 678 9.88 9.29 -20.53
CA ALA A 678 9.16 8.35 -19.68
C ALA A 678 10.00 7.91 -18.47
N PHE A 679 11.26 7.56 -18.73
CA PHE A 679 12.19 7.13 -17.67
C PHE A 679 12.62 8.30 -16.76
N GLU A 680 12.76 9.51 -17.30
CA GLU A 680 13.01 10.72 -16.50
C GLU A 680 11.89 10.91 -15.46
N ILE A 681 10.61 10.81 -15.84
CA ILE A 681 9.48 10.94 -14.93
C ILE A 681 9.49 9.81 -13.88
N TYR A 682 9.73 8.57 -14.31
CA TYR A 682 9.86 7.43 -13.42
C TYR A 682 10.89 7.66 -12.31
N ARG A 683 12.08 8.13 -12.69
CA ARG A 683 13.18 8.37 -11.73
C ARG A 683 12.89 9.42 -10.68
N LYS A 684 12.12 10.46 -11.02
CA LYS A 684 11.85 11.60 -10.13
C LYS A 684 11.08 11.23 -8.87
N THR A 685 10.23 10.21 -8.95
CA THR A 685 9.40 9.74 -7.83
C THR A 685 9.83 8.38 -7.28
N CYS A 686 10.81 7.72 -7.91
CA CYS A 686 11.26 6.40 -7.51
C CYS A 686 12.24 6.49 -6.32
N PRO A 687 11.94 5.81 -5.20
CA PRO A 687 12.70 5.93 -3.95
C PRO A 687 14.19 5.69 -4.11
N ALA A 688 14.61 4.67 -4.86
CA ALA A 688 16.01 4.35 -5.07
C ALA A 688 16.84 5.47 -5.75
N TYR A 689 16.18 6.39 -6.45
CA TYR A 689 16.87 7.52 -7.11
C TYR A 689 16.86 8.81 -6.27
N ILE A 690 16.15 8.82 -5.15
CA ILE A 690 16.02 9.96 -4.24
C ILE A 690 16.50 9.65 -2.82
N GLU A 691 17.22 8.55 -2.65
CA GLU A 691 17.79 8.11 -1.37
C GLU A 691 18.80 9.11 -0.77
N ASP A 692 19.52 9.83 -1.63
CA ASP A 692 20.53 10.83 -1.25
C ASP A 692 19.90 12.14 -0.73
N ILE A 693 18.60 12.35 -0.92
CA ILE A 693 17.89 13.53 -0.42
C ILE A 693 16.90 13.20 0.70
N SER A 694 17.12 12.15 1.47
CA SER A 694 16.24 11.72 2.56
C SER A 694 15.94 12.80 3.61
N GLU A 695 16.81 13.80 3.78
CA GLU A 695 16.55 14.95 4.65
C GLU A 695 15.44 15.86 4.11
N ILE A 696 15.30 15.95 2.79
CA ILE A 696 14.28 16.74 2.10
C ILE A 696 13.03 15.89 1.93
N HIS A 697 13.19 14.67 1.40
CA HIS A 697 12.09 13.76 1.10
C HIS A 697 11.40 13.25 2.38
N ARG A 698 12.16 12.90 3.41
CA ARG A 698 11.78 12.55 4.78
C ARG A 698 11.10 11.19 4.98
N THR A 699 10.29 10.72 4.04
CA THR A 699 9.69 9.39 4.10
C THR A 699 10.71 8.30 3.77
N GLU A 700 10.34 7.06 3.95
CA GLU A 700 11.19 5.89 3.74
C GLU A 700 11.83 5.88 2.34
N PRO A 701 13.15 5.60 2.23
CA PRO A 701 13.84 5.57 0.94
C PRO A 701 13.60 4.30 0.12
N TYR A 702 12.85 3.33 0.64
CA TYR A 702 12.60 2.03 0.02
C TYR A 702 11.18 1.87 -0.53
N VAL A 703 10.24 2.80 -0.26
CA VAL A 703 8.85 2.72 -0.73
C VAL A 703 8.36 4.03 -1.30
N TYR A 704 7.41 3.94 -2.23
CA TYR A 704 6.76 5.10 -2.83
C TYR A 704 5.88 5.84 -1.84
N SER A 705 5.89 7.16 -1.95
CA SER A 705 4.97 8.07 -1.26
C SER A 705 3.78 8.43 -2.14
N GLN A 706 2.69 8.87 -1.53
CA GLN A 706 1.49 9.34 -2.23
C GLN A 706 1.75 10.67 -2.91
N MET A 707 2.39 11.60 -2.19
CA MET A 707 2.60 12.96 -2.66
C MET A 707 3.93 13.54 -2.20
N VAL A 708 4.39 14.54 -2.94
CA VAL A 708 5.56 15.37 -2.64
C VAL A 708 5.13 16.84 -2.74
N ALA A 709 5.61 17.69 -1.85
CA ALA A 709 5.34 19.13 -1.90
C ALA A 709 5.90 19.74 -3.18
N GLY A 710 5.05 20.47 -3.91
CA GLY A 710 5.36 21.09 -5.19
C GLY A 710 6.22 22.36 -5.06
N LYS A 711 6.58 22.96 -6.21
CA LYS A 711 7.49 24.09 -6.25
C LYS A 711 7.00 25.35 -5.52
N ASP A 712 5.67 25.50 -5.37
CA ASP A 712 5.05 26.65 -4.70
C ASP A 712 4.99 26.45 -3.17
N ALA A 713 5.32 25.24 -2.67
CA ALA A 713 5.33 24.93 -1.26
C ALA A 713 6.60 25.44 -0.57
N LYS A 714 6.46 25.85 0.70
CA LYS A 714 7.61 26.23 1.54
C LYS A 714 8.64 25.11 1.70
N PHE A 715 8.16 23.88 1.83
CA PHE A 715 9.01 22.70 1.98
C PHE A 715 9.02 21.86 0.69
N TYR A 716 9.37 22.50 -0.42
CA TYR A 716 9.46 21.85 -1.71
C TYR A 716 10.31 20.58 -1.67
N GLY A 717 9.73 19.48 -2.11
CA GLY A 717 10.37 18.16 -2.13
C GLY A 717 10.06 17.28 -0.91
N GLU A 718 9.37 17.80 0.13
CA GLU A 718 8.94 17.01 1.27
C GLU A 718 7.83 16.05 0.88
N ALA A 719 8.04 14.75 1.08
CA ALA A 719 7.05 13.72 0.80
C ALA A 719 6.16 13.42 2.00
N LYS A 720 4.97 12.87 1.72
CA LYS A 720 3.97 12.45 2.70
C LYS A 720 3.29 11.15 2.27
N ASN A 721 2.73 10.45 3.26
CA ASN A 721 1.87 9.28 3.09
C ASN A 721 2.54 8.18 2.26
N SER A 722 3.60 7.62 2.82
CA SER A 722 4.29 6.45 2.26
C SER A 722 3.47 5.16 2.41
N TRP A 723 3.83 4.11 1.71
CA TRP A 723 3.30 2.77 1.72
C TRP A 723 1.95 2.60 1.04
N LEU A 724 0.85 2.98 1.69
CA LEU A 724 -0.51 2.68 1.21
C LEU A 724 -0.96 3.71 0.17
N THR A 725 -0.51 3.55 -1.04
CA THR A 725 -0.79 4.44 -2.16
C THR A 725 -0.86 3.66 -3.48
N GLY A 726 -1.76 4.06 -4.36
CA GLY A 726 -1.83 3.55 -5.73
C GLY A 726 -0.59 3.87 -6.58
N THR A 727 0.29 4.74 -6.08
CA THR A 727 1.61 4.99 -6.70
C THR A 727 2.39 3.71 -6.89
N ALA A 728 2.39 2.79 -5.92
CA ALA A 728 3.12 1.54 -6.00
C ALA A 728 2.66 0.68 -7.19
N ALA A 729 1.35 0.48 -7.34
CA ALA A 729 0.77 -0.31 -8.42
C ALA A 729 1.01 0.33 -9.79
N TRP A 730 0.70 1.62 -9.94
CA TRP A 730 0.86 2.31 -11.21
C TRP A 730 2.32 2.45 -11.63
N THR A 731 3.24 2.62 -10.69
CA THR A 731 4.68 2.66 -11.00
C THR A 731 5.18 1.29 -11.43
N PHE A 732 4.70 0.20 -10.81
CA PHE A 732 5.05 -1.15 -11.24
C PHE A 732 4.50 -1.44 -12.65
N VAL A 733 3.25 -1.06 -12.93
CA VAL A 733 2.66 -1.15 -14.28
C VAL A 733 3.50 -0.35 -15.28
N ASN A 734 3.84 0.90 -14.96
CA ASN A 734 4.64 1.75 -15.82
C ASN A 734 6.00 1.14 -16.17
N ILE A 735 6.78 0.76 -15.16
CA ILE A 735 8.14 0.23 -15.42
C ILE A 735 8.10 -1.14 -16.07
N SER A 736 7.23 -2.06 -15.62
CA SER A 736 7.23 -3.45 -16.11
C SER A 736 6.54 -3.61 -17.46
N GLN A 737 5.39 -2.93 -17.67
CA GLN A 737 4.55 -3.15 -18.85
C GLN A 737 4.80 -2.13 -19.97
N TYR A 738 5.26 -0.92 -19.65
CA TYR A 738 5.41 0.15 -20.65
C TYR A 738 6.86 0.55 -20.91
N ILE A 739 7.68 0.74 -19.88
CA ILE A 739 9.10 1.07 -20.08
C ILE A 739 9.88 -0.18 -20.47
N LEU A 740 9.88 -1.22 -19.64
CA LEU A 740 10.49 -2.52 -19.98
C LEU A 740 9.66 -3.31 -21.02
N GLY A 741 8.41 -2.93 -21.19
CA GLY A 741 7.57 -3.32 -22.33
C GLY A 741 7.00 -4.73 -22.27
N VAL A 742 6.92 -5.39 -21.11
CA VAL A 742 6.39 -6.75 -20.98
C VAL A 742 4.92 -6.71 -20.55
N TYR A 743 4.02 -6.73 -21.52
CA TYR A 743 2.59 -6.50 -21.31
C TYR A 743 1.74 -7.75 -21.55
N PRO A 744 0.90 -8.19 -20.60
CA PRO A 744 -0.04 -9.30 -20.77
C PRO A 744 -1.15 -8.92 -21.77
N THR A 745 -1.41 -9.80 -22.74
CA THR A 745 -2.52 -9.70 -23.69
C THR A 745 -3.39 -10.96 -23.62
N HIS A 746 -4.56 -10.91 -24.26
CA HIS A 746 -5.43 -12.08 -24.34
C HIS A 746 -4.79 -13.23 -25.16
N GLN A 747 -3.98 -12.89 -26.17
CA GLN A 747 -3.30 -13.84 -27.05
C GLN A 747 -1.99 -14.38 -26.47
N GLY A 748 -1.35 -13.67 -25.55
CA GLY A 748 -0.06 -14.03 -25.02
C GLY A 748 0.66 -12.87 -24.34
N LEU A 749 1.97 -12.91 -24.32
CA LEU A 749 2.81 -11.88 -23.70
C LEU A 749 3.40 -10.97 -24.79
N SER A 750 3.08 -9.69 -24.74
CA SER A 750 3.69 -8.68 -25.64
C SER A 750 5.02 -8.22 -25.05
N VAL A 751 6.03 -8.02 -25.92
CA VAL A 751 7.33 -7.42 -25.53
C VAL A 751 7.65 -6.28 -26.49
N ASP A 752 7.39 -5.04 -26.03
CA ASP A 752 7.60 -3.81 -26.82
C ASP A 752 8.21 -2.71 -25.95
N PRO A 753 9.52 -2.78 -25.64
CA PRO A 753 10.20 -1.84 -24.75
C PRO A 753 10.17 -0.40 -25.27
N CYS A 754 10.04 0.56 -24.33
CA CYS A 754 10.27 1.98 -24.56
C CYS A 754 11.23 2.52 -23.48
N ILE A 755 12.51 2.37 -23.73
CA ILE A 755 13.60 2.59 -22.78
C ILE A 755 14.39 3.85 -23.10
N PRO A 756 15.09 4.45 -22.13
CA PRO A 756 15.93 5.61 -22.43
C PRO A 756 17.16 5.21 -23.25
N LYS A 757 17.68 6.15 -24.00
CA LYS A 757 18.98 6.00 -24.66
C LYS A 757 20.05 5.71 -23.61
N GLY A 758 20.93 4.76 -23.90
CA GLY A 758 21.98 4.35 -22.96
C GLY A 758 21.53 3.34 -21.89
N PHE A 759 20.28 2.89 -21.88
CA PHE A 759 19.83 1.84 -20.95
C PHE A 759 20.55 0.51 -21.20
N GLY A 760 20.86 0.22 -22.48
CA GLY A 760 21.58 -0.98 -22.88
C GLY A 760 20.70 -2.22 -23.00
N ASP A 761 21.37 -3.38 -23.09
CA ASP A 761 20.73 -4.69 -23.10
C ASP A 761 20.27 -5.04 -21.68
N PHE A 762 19.17 -5.80 -21.59
CA PHE A 762 18.67 -6.29 -20.30
C PHE A 762 17.94 -7.63 -20.46
N SER A 763 17.71 -8.33 -19.37
CA SER A 763 16.93 -9.55 -19.38
C SER A 763 15.80 -9.50 -18.34
N ILE A 764 14.71 -10.23 -18.63
CA ILE A 764 13.56 -10.36 -17.74
C ILE A 764 13.22 -11.84 -17.60
N THR A 765 12.97 -12.27 -16.36
CA THR A 765 12.30 -13.54 -16.09
C THR A 765 10.88 -13.24 -15.64
N ARG A 766 9.91 -13.79 -16.35
CA ARG A 766 8.48 -13.53 -16.11
C ARG A 766 7.68 -14.82 -16.07
N LYS A 767 7.01 -15.08 -14.94
CA LYS A 767 5.99 -16.13 -14.87
C LYS A 767 4.68 -15.56 -15.39
N PHE A 768 4.18 -16.12 -16.51
CA PHE A 768 2.91 -15.72 -17.10
C PHE A 768 2.08 -16.97 -17.42
N ARG A 769 0.88 -17.06 -16.85
CA ARG A 769 0.04 -18.26 -16.89
C ARG A 769 0.82 -19.48 -16.42
N GLU A 770 0.90 -20.55 -17.22
CA GLU A 770 1.62 -21.78 -16.89
C GLU A 770 3.14 -21.69 -17.13
N GLY A 771 3.60 -20.75 -17.98
CA GLY A 771 4.97 -20.69 -18.47
C GLY A 771 5.88 -19.71 -17.75
N ILE A 772 7.18 -20.00 -17.81
CA ILE A 772 8.26 -19.08 -17.41
C ILE A 772 8.90 -18.56 -18.70
N TYR A 773 8.96 -17.25 -18.83
CA TYR A 773 9.51 -16.55 -19.98
C TYR A 773 10.87 -15.96 -19.63
N HIS A 774 11.92 -16.43 -20.30
CA HIS A 774 13.27 -15.89 -20.24
C HIS A 774 13.45 -14.95 -21.42
N ILE A 775 13.30 -13.65 -21.19
CA ILE A 775 13.28 -12.63 -22.23
C ILE A 775 14.61 -11.88 -22.22
N GLN A 776 15.33 -11.92 -23.31
CA GLN A 776 16.54 -11.14 -23.53
C GLN A 776 16.26 -10.03 -24.53
N VAL A 777 16.44 -8.78 -24.12
CA VAL A 777 16.28 -7.60 -24.97
C VAL A 777 17.66 -7.07 -25.35
N LYS A 778 17.91 -6.93 -26.65
CA LYS A 778 19.13 -6.38 -27.23
C LYS A 778 18.82 -5.06 -27.90
N ASN A 779 19.59 -4.02 -27.58
CA ASN A 779 19.44 -2.69 -28.16
C ASN A 779 20.75 -2.19 -28.78
N PRO A 780 21.24 -2.84 -29.86
CA PRO A 780 22.54 -2.51 -30.47
C PRO A 780 22.58 -1.13 -31.11
N GLN A 781 21.41 -0.58 -31.49
CA GLN A 781 21.30 0.74 -32.11
C GLN A 781 20.99 1.86 -31.15
N ASN A 782 20.83 1.51 -29.85
CA ASN A 782 20.53 2.48 -28.79
C ASN A 782 19.30 3.34 -29.09
N VAL A 783 18.23 2.70 -29.56
CA VAL A 783 16.95 3.33 -29.86
C VAL A 783 16.08 3.37 -28.60
N GLU A 784 15.13 4.29 -28.55
CA GLU A 784 14.17 4.38 -27.45
C GLU A 784 13.04 3.37 -27.60
N LYS A 785 12.60 3.10 -28.80
CA LYS A 785 11.47 2.19 -29.11
C LYS A 785 11.67 1.54 -30.49
N GLY A 786 11.02 0.42 -30.70
CA GLY A 786 10.95 -0.33 -31.92
C GLY A 786 11.53 -1.74 -31.78
N VAL A 787 10.74 -2.74 -32.11
CA VAL A 787 11.17 -4.14 -32.19
C VAL A 787 11.34 -4.52 -33.66
N VAL A 788 12.57 -4.84 -34.08
CA VAL A 788 12.88 -5.22 -35.47
C VAL A 788 12.90 -6.72 -35.65
N SER A 789 13.14 -7.49 -34.59
CA SER A 789 13.05 -8.95 -34.67
C SER A 789 12.74 -9.56 -33.31
N MET A 790 12.02 -10.67 -33.34
CA MET A 790 11.76 -11.53 -32.18
C MET A 790 11.98 -12.99 -32.56
N THR A 791 12.61 -13.73 -31.67
CA THR A 791 12.68 -15.20 -31.73
C THR A 791 12.15 -15.81 -30.44
N VAL A 792 11.42 -16.93 -30.58
CA VAL A 792 10.96 -17.74 -29.44
C VAL A 792 11.51 -19.13 -29.65
N ASP A 793 12.31 -19.64 -28.72
CA ASP A 793 13.01 -20.92 -28.77
C ASP A 793 13.82 -21.08 -30.11
N GLY A 794 14.46 -19.97 -30.55
CA GLY A 794 15.25 -19.91 -31.73
C GLY A 794 14.48 -19.80 -33.06
N LYS A 795 13.15 -19.76 -33.02
CA LYS A 795 12.30 -19.58 -34.21
C LYS A 795 11.83 -18.12 -34.32
N ALA A 796 11.91 -17.55 -35.49
CA ALA A 796 11.42 -16.21 -35.75
C ALA A 796 9.89 -16.14 -35.56
N VAL A 797 9.44 -15.07 -34.92
CA VAL A 797 8.02 -14.76 -34.71
C VAL A 797 7.78 -13.34 -35.22
N ASP A 798 6.73 -13.17 -35.99
CA ASP A 798 6.36 -11.86 -36.55
C ASP A 798 5.68 -11.00 -35.47
N GLY A 799 6.05 -9.72 -35.41
CA GLY A 799 5.54 -8.77 -34.47
C GLY A 799 6.23 -8.86 -33.10
N HIS A 800 5.50 -8.50 -32.01
CA HIS A 800 6.03 -8.41 -30.65
C HIS A 800 5.18 -9.16 -29.62
N ILE A 801 4.23 -10.00 -30.04
CA ILE A 801 3.42 -10.85 -29.16
C ILE A 801 3.92 -12.28 -29.24
N ILE A 802 4.28 -12.83 -28.10
CA ILE A 802 4.64 -14.24 -27.90
C ILE A 802 3.33 -14.98 -27.68
N PRO A 803 2.88 -15.83 -28.65
CA PRO A 803 1.64 -16.57 -28.49
C PRO A 803 1.71 -17.51 -27.27
N TYR A 804 0.66 -17.53 -26.49
CA TYR A 804 0.53 -18.48 -25.40
C TYR A 804 0.22 -19.90 -25.96
N GLU A 805 0.99 -20.89 -25.54
CA GLU A 805 0.80 -22.29 -25.88
C GLU A 805 0.48 -23.08 -24.59
N LYS A 806 -0.73 -23.66 -24.52
CA LYS A 806 -1.18 -24.44 -23.36
C LYS A 806 -0.25 -25.61 -23.09
N GLY A 807 0.21 -25.76 -21.83
CA GLY A 807 1.10 -26.84 -21.41
C GLY A 807 2.57 -26.62 -21.70
N LYS A 808 2.94 -25.47 -22.25
CA LYS A 808 4.34 -25.09 -22.42
C LYS A 808 4.87 -24.38 -21.19
N GLU A 809 5.87 -24.95 -20.56
CA GLU A 809 6.39 -24.50 -19.25
C GLU A 809 7.52 -23.46 -19.37
N GLU A 810 8.27 -23.44 -20.47
CA GLU A 810 9.39 -22.52 -20.68
C GLU A 810 9.40 -21.88 -22.08
N TYR A 811 9.78 -20.62 -22.12
CA TYR A 811 9.94 -19.83 -23.34
C TYR A 811 11.27 -19.08 -23.29
N ASN A 812 12.14 -19.31 -24.28
CA ASN A 812 13.38 -18.55 -24.46
C ASN A 812 13.16 -17.51 -25.56
N VAL A 813 13.10 -16.24 -25.17
CA VAL A 813 12.74 -15.13 -26.07
C VAL A 813 13.92 -14.20 -26.25
N VAL A 814 14.22 -13.87 -27.49
CA VAL A 814 15.22 -12.83 -27.82
C VAL A 814 14.56 -11.77 -28.66
N ILE A 815 14.62 -10.53 -28.17
CA ILE A 815 14.12 -9.33 -28.83
C ILE A 815 15.32 -8.51 -29.31
N THR A 816 15.25 -7.98 -30.52
CA THR A 816 16.21 -6.98 -31.00
C THR A 816 15.45 -5.69 -31.29
N MET A 817 15.90 -4.60 -30.69
CA MET A 817 15.41 -3.25 -30.95
C MET A 817 16.24 -2.58 -32.04
N GLY A 818 15.59 -1.72 -32.89
CA GLY A 818 16.27 -0.99 -33.93
C GLY A 818 15.38 -0.06 -34.73
#